data_ad783bee870a1858600ce5da76863a04
#
_entry.id   ad783bee870a1858600ce5da76863a04
#
_cell.length_a   1.000
_cell.length_b   1.000
_cell.length_c   1.000
_cell.angle_alpha   90.00
_cell.angle_beta   90.00
_cell.angle_gamma   90.00
#
_symmetry.space_group_name_H-M   'P 1'
#
loop_
_entity.id
_entity.type
_entity.pdbx_description
1 polymer ?
#
loop_
_entity_poly.entity_id
_entity_poly.type
_entity_poly.pdbx_seq_one_letter_code
_entity_poly.pdbx_strand_id
1 'polypeptide(L)'
;MFSLRGCGLCVAASLSKKRLPLARFIGDSAAPVAANFDVVVIGGGHAGTEAAAAAARCGSRTLLLTHRVDTIGQMSCNPSFGGIGKGHLMREVDALDGLCSRICDQSGVHYKVLNRRKGPAVWGLRAQIDRKLYKQNMQKEILNTPLLTVQEGAVEDLILTEPEPEHTGKCRVSGVVLADGSTVHAESVVLTTGTFLRGVIVIGLETHPAGRLGDQPSIGLAQTLEKLGFVVGRLKTGTPPRIARESVNFSILNKQTPDNPSIPFSFINETVWIKPEDQLPCYLTHTNPRVDEIVLENLHLNSHIKETTRGPRYCPSIESKVLRFPNRLHQVWLEPEGMDSDLIYPQGLSVTLPAELQEKMITCIKGLEKAKMIQPGYGVQYDYLDPRQITPSLETRLVQRLFFAGQINGTTGYEEAAAQGVIAGINASLRVKRKPPFVVSRTEGYIGVLIDDLTTLGTNEPYRMFTSRAEFRLSLRPDNADSRLTFRGYKEVGCVSQQRYERASWMKSSLEEGISVLKSIEFSSSKWKKLIPEASISIGKSLPLRALDVLKYEEVDMKLLAKAIPEPLKKYIECRELAERLKIEATYESVLFYQQQQINEVQQDEALQLPKDLDYLTLRDVSLSYEVREKLHFSRPETIGAASRIPGVTPAAIINLLRFVKTTQQRQMAMNALPKTDQSLYDTESLEERQL
;
A
#
# COMPACT_ATOMS: atom_id res chain seq x y z
N MET A 1 52.43 -40.42 32.14
CA MET A 1 53.66 -40.90 31.43
C MET A 1 53.36 -40.90 29.94
N PHE A 2 54.21 -40.16 29.21
CA PHE A 2 54.45 -40.18 27.76
C PHE A 2 53.26 -39.87 26.84
N SER A 3 53.18 -38.77 26.17
CA SER A 3 54.14 -38.07 25.23
C SER A 3 53.91 -38.49 23.75
N LEU A 4 53.53 -37.50 22.96
CA LEU A 4 54.12 -37.01 21.71
C LEU A 4 53.47 -37.41 20.37
N ARG A 5 53.01 -36.34 19.72
CA ARG A 5 53.41 -35.84 18.35
C ARG A 5 52.89 -36.58 17.10
N GLY A 6 52.34 -35.75 16.26
CA GLY A 6 52.39 -35.90 14.80
C GLY A 6 51.38 -35.03 14.09
N CYS A 7 51.70 -33.88 13.75
CA CYS A 7 51.84 -33.21 12.48
C CYS A 7 50.92 -33.64 11.33
N GLY A 8 50.17 -32.68 10.76
CA GLY A 8 49.66 -32.83 9.40
C GLY A 8 48.75 -31.75 8.93
N LEU A 9 49.24 -30.67 8.39
CA LEU A 9 48.73 -29.80 7.34
C LEU A 9 47.28 -29.32 7.42
N CYS A 10 47.07 -28.16 8.03
CA CYS A 10 46.02 -27.23 7.68
C CYS A 10 46.28 -26.62 6.31
N VAL A 11 45.51 -26.98 5.31
CA VAL A 11 45.35 -26.16 4.07
C VAL A 11 44.35 -25.07 4.41
N ALA A 12 44.85 -23.86 4.71
CA ALA A 12 44.06 -22.68 4.81
C ALA A 12 43.65 -22.25 3.41
N ALA A 13 42.41 -22.58 2.99
CA ALA A 13 41.78 -21.95 1.87
C ALA A 13 41.47 -20.50 2.25
N SER A 14 42.26 -19.55 1.76
CA SER A 14 42.02 -18.12 1.85
C SER A 14 40.78 -17.79 1.01
N LEU A 15 39.61 -17.75 1.62
CA LEU A 15 38.44 -17.08 1.09
C LEU A 15 38.75 -15.59 1.06
N SER A 16 39.15 -15.09 -0.10
CA SER A 16 39.26 -13.66 -0.36
C SER A 16 37.87 -13.06 -0.14
N LYS A 17 37.68 -12.35 0.98
CA LYS A 17 36.56 -11.44 1.20
C LYS A 17 36.62 -10.37 0.12
N LYS A 18 35.95 -10.56 -1.01
CA LYS A 18 35.62 -9.45 -1.89
C LYS A 18 34.73 -8.51 -1.07
N ARG A 19 35.32 -7.45 -0.57
CA ARG A 19 34.58 -6.29 -0.05
C ARG A 19 33.72 -5.76 -1.19
N LEU A 20 32.41 -5.83 -1.02
CA LEU A 20 31.45 -5.08 -1.82
C LEU A 20 31.86 -3.60 -1.79
N PRO A 21 31.75 -2.83 -2.89
CA PRO A 21 32.03 -1.42 -2.86
C PRO A 21 31.13 -0.78 -1.83
N LEU A 22 31.70 -0.17 -0.80
CA LEU A 22 31.00 0.62 0.21
C LEU A 22 30.23 1.71 -0.53
N ALA A 23 28.91 1.69 -0.38
CA ALA A 23 28.10 2.89 -0.58
C ALA A 23 28.81 4.03 0.14
N ARG A 24 28.87 5.22 -0.46
CA ARG A 24 29.50 6.39 0.15
C ARG A 24 28.79 6.73 1.45
N PHE A 25 29.30 6.20 2.55
CA PHE A 25 29.00 6.73 3.87
C PHE A 25 29.69 8.08 3.97
N ILE A 26 28.94 9.13 4.26
CA ILE A 26 29.50 10.34 4.83
C ILE A 26 29.70 10.02 6.31
N GLY A 27 30.88 9.47 6.64
CA GLY A 27 31.31 9.11 7.99
C GLY A 27 32.50 9.96 8.38
N ASP A 28 32.44 10.47 9.59
CA ASP A 28 33.44 11.02 10.45
C ASP A 28 34.31 12.23 10.04
N SER A 29 34.15 13.30 10.83
CA SER A 29 35.08 14.39 11.15
C SER A 29 35.57 15.28 10.00
N ALA A 30 34.63 15.86 9.25
CA ALA A 30 34.84 17.19 8.66
C ALA A 30 33.60 18.04 8.99
N ALA A 31 33.75 19.34 9.20
CA ALA A 31 32.65 20.26 9.43
C ALA A 31 31.54 20.00 8.39
N PRO A 32 30.24 19.91 8.78
CA PRO A 32 29.18 19.47 7.89
C PRO A 32 29.08 20.41 6.69
N VAL A 33 29.55 19.96 5.55
CA VAL A 33 29.20 20.59 4.28
C VAL A 33 27.70 20.42 4.14
N ALA A 34 26.96 21.52 4.10
CA ALA A 34 25.51 21.52 3.88
C ALA A 34 25.22 20.78 2.56
N ALA A 35 24.91 19.50 2.63
CA ALA A 35 24.61 18.70 1.48
C ALA A 35 23.18 19.04 1.05
N ASN A 36 23.01 19.65 -0.11
CA ASN A 36 21.71 19.96 -0.68
C ASN A 36 21.20 18.74 -1.47
N PHE A 37 20.09 18.18 -1.01
CA PHE A 37 19.35 17.13 -1.72
C PHE A 37 18.09 17.71 -2.37
N ASP A 38 17.63 17.06 -3.45
CA ASP A 38 16.36 17.41 -4.05
C ASP A 38 15.20 16.91 -3.19
N VAL A 39 15.31 15.68 -2.69
CA VAL A 39 14.31 15.03 -1.83
C VAL A 39 15.00 14.38 -0.62
N VAL A 40 14.45 14.62 0.56
CA VAL A 40 14.82 13.90 1.79
C VAL A 40 13.64 13.06 2.24
N VAL A 41 13.87 11.76 2.46
CA VAL A 41 12.86 10.80 2.95
C VAL A 41 13.26 10.35 4.35
N ILE A 42 12.33 10.45 5.31
CA ILE A 42 12.55 10.13 6.72
C ILE A 42 11.87 8.82 7.08
N GLY A 43 12.66 7.82 7.43
CA GLY A 43 12.22 6.49 7.83
C GLY A 43 12.53 5.39 6.82
N GLY A 44 13.21 4.31 7.25
CA GLY A 44 13.63 3.16 6.42
C GLY A 44 12.61 2.03 6.34
N GLY A 45 11.33 2.28 6.67
CA GLY A 45 10.23 1.32 6.52
C GLY A 45 9.72 1.22 5.08
N HIS A 46 8.63 0.45 4.86
CA HIS A 46 8.10 0.17 3.51
C HIS A 46 7.67 1.43 2.74
N ALA A 47 7.10 2.43 3.42
CA ALA A 47 6.79 3.71 2.78
C ALA A 47 8.06 4.47 2.39
N GLY A 48 9.06 4.49 3.26
CA GLY A 48 10.29 5.24 3.03
C GLY A 48 11.17 4.61 1.95
N THR A 49 11.32 3.29 1.93
CA THR A 49 12.07 2.60 0.88
C THR A 49 11.46 2.80 -0.50
N GLU A 50 10.13 2.71 -0.61
CA GLU A 50 9.43 2.98 -1.87
C GLU A 50 9.51 4.45 -2.27
N ALA A 51 9.34 5.39 -1.32
CA ALA A 51 9.43 6.82 -1.61
C ALA A 51 10.83 7.24 -2.08
N ALA A 52 11.87 6.77 -1.38
CA ALA A 52 13.25 7.08 -1.70
C ALA A 52 13.66 6.52 -3.07
N ALA A 53 13.34 5.26 -3.31
CA ALA A 53 13.63 4.63 -4.60
C ALA A 53 12.84 5.27 -5.76
N ALA A 54 11.56 5.61 -5.54
CA ALA A 54 10.74 6.29 -6.55
C ALA A 54 11.25 7.69 -6.89
N ALA A 55 11.60 8.50 -5.89
CA ALA A 55 12.18 9.82 -6.11
C ALA A 55 13.51 9.75 -6.87
N ALA A 56 14.38 8.79 -6.53
CA ALA A 56 15.64 8.55 -7.22
C ALA A 56 15.43 8.10 -8.67
N ARG A 57 14.49 7.15 -8.93
CA ARG A 57 14.13 6.74 -10.30
C ARG A 57 13.57 7.88 -11.13
N CYS A 58 12.85 8.80 -10.52
CA CYS A 58 12.43 10.04 -11.18
C CYS A 58 13.59 11.00 -11.47
N GLY A 59 14.84 10.67 -11.11
CA GLY A 59 16.05 11.47 -11.39
C GLY A 59 16.32 12.59 -10.39
N SER A 60 15.82 12.49 -9.14
CA SER A 60 16.14 13.40 -8.05
C SER A 60 17.27 12.86 -7.17
N ARG A 61 18.18 13.74 -6.75
CA ARG A 61 19.20 13.41 -5.73
C ARG A 61 18.48 13.23 -4.40
N THR A 62 18.38 12.00 -3.95
CA THR A 62 17.55 11.62 -2.81
C THR A 62 18.39 11.17 -1.63
N LEU A 63 18.02 11.60 -0.42
CA LEU A 63 18.56 11.10 0.82
C LEU A 63 17.49 10.32 1.58
N LEU A 64 17.80 9.09 1.98
CA LEU A 64 17.02 8.31 2.95
C LEU A 64 17.67 8.43 4.34
N LEU A 65 16.99 9.10 5.26
CA LEU A 65 17.37 9.19 6.66
C LEU A 65 16.64 8.11 7.47
N THR A 66 17.38 7.34 8.22
CA THR A 66 16.85 6.29 9.10
C THR A 66 17.64 6.24 10.42
N HIS A 67 17.00 5.81 11.52
CA HIS A 67 17.68 5.66 12.79
C HIS A 67 18.85 4.68 12.70
N ARG A 68 18.69 3.59 11.92
CA ARG A 68 19.71 2.54 11.73
C ARG A 68 19.59 1.93 10.34
N VAL A 69 20.68 1.87 9.61
CA VAL A 69 20.72 1.30 8.24
C VAL A 69 20.40 -0.20 8.27
N ASP A 70 20.83 -0.93 9.30
CA ASP A 70 20.57 -2.36 9.43
C ASP A 70 19.09 -2.71 9.66
N THR A 71 18.22 -1.71 9.90
CA THR A 71 16.76 -1.90 10.05
C THR A 71 15.94 -1.52 8.84
N ILE A 72 16.56 -1.08 7.75
CA ILE A 72 15.86 -0.79 6.48
C ILE A 72 15.11 -2.04 6.01
N GLY A 73 13.84 -1.89 5.67
CA GLY A 73 12.98 -2.98 5.22
C GLY A 73 12.55 -3.97 6.31
N GLN A 74 12.76 -3.66 7.59
CA GLN A 74 12.40 -4.56 8.68
C GLN A 74 10.88 -4.74 8.80
N MET A 75 10.45 -6.02 8.75
CA MET A 75 9.06 -6.41 8.96
C MET A 75 8.78 -6.55 10.45
N SER A 76 8.20 -5.53 11.09
CA SER A 76 7.99 -5.48 12.54
C SER A 76 6.73 -6.20 13.03
N CYS A 77 5.76 -6.47 12.14
CA CYS A 77 4.49 -7.13 12.49
C CYS A 77 4.43 -8.53 11.88
N ASN A 78 3.51 -8.80 10.96
CA ASN A 78 3.34 -10.11 10.33
C ASN A 78 4.46 -10.42 9.31
N PRO A 79 4.85 -11.72 9.15
CA PRO A 79 5.85 -12.12 8.17
C PRO A 79 5.22 -12.37 6.79
N SER A 80 4.41 -11.45 6.30
CA SER A 80 3.69 -11.67 5.05
C SER A 80 3.31 -10.39 4.33
N PHE A 81 3.21 -10.48 3.01
CA PHE A 81 2.66 -9.46 2.13
C PHE A 81 1.44 -9.97 1.38
N GLY A 82 0.58 -9.04 0.98
CA GLY A 82 -0.57 -9.32 0.16
C GLY A 82 -1.79 -9.80 0.94
N GLY A 83 -2.69 -10.44 0.22
CA GLY A 83 -4.02 -10.82 0.67
C GLY A 83 -5.11 -10.06 -0.08
N ILE A 84 -6.37 -10.20 0.37
CA ILE A 84 -7.55 -9.64 -0.28
C ILE A 84 -7.49 -8.10 -0.24
N GLY A 85 -7.52 -7.45 -1.42
CA GLY A 85 -7.33 -6.02 -1.59
C GLY A 85 -5.87 -5.55 -1.52
N LYS A 86 -5.07 -6.14 -0.64
CA LYS A 86 -3.65 -5.82 -0.46
C LYS A 86 -2.77 -6.32 -1.60
N GLY A 87 -3.05 -7.52 -2.13
CA GLY A 87 -2.39 -8.02 -3.33
C GLY A 87 -2.62 -7.12 -4.55
N HIS A 88 -3.74 -6.42 -4.63
CA HIS A 88 -4.01 -5.40 -5.66
C HIS A 88 -3.05 -4.22 -5.51
N LEU A 89 -2.88 -3.68 -4.29
CA LEU A 89 -1.92 -2.60 -4.03
C LEU A 89 -0.50 -3.01 -4.41
N MET A 90 -0.08 -4.23 -4.05
CA MET A 90 1.25 -4.76 -4.40
C MET A 90 1.48 -4.78 -5.91
N ARG A 91 0.50 -5.24 -6.69
CA ARG A 91 0.58 -5.24 -8.15
C ARG A 91 0.63 -3.82 -8.73
N GLU A 92 -0.08 -2.87 -8.15
CA GLU A 92 -0.05 -1.47 -8.59
C GLU A 92 1.25 -0.76 -8.21
N VAL A 93 1.81 -1.04 -7.04
CA VAL A 93 3.15 -0.59 -6.65
C VAL A 93 4.20 -1.14 -7.62
N ASP A 94 4.11 -2.43 -7.97
CA ASP A 94 4.98 -3.06 -8.96
C ASP A 94 4.84 -2.43 -10.35
N ALA A 95 3.62 -2.12 -10.78
CA ALA A 95 3.38 -1.47 -12.07
C ALA A 95 4.06 -0.09 -12.20
N LEU A 96 4.33 0.58 -11.08
CA LEU A 96 5.10 1.82 -10.97
C LEU A 96 6.60 1.57 -10.64
N ASP A 97 7.08 0.35 -10.88
CA ASP A 97 8.45 -0.11 -10.64
C ASP A 97 8.88 -0.07 -9.16
N GLY A 98 7.92 -0.24 -8.24
CA GLY A 98 8.18 -0.35 -6.81
C GLY A 98 8.98 -1.60 -6.44
N LEU A 99 9.59 -1.57 -5.27
CA LEU A 99 10.55 -2.57 -4.82
C LEU A 99 9.90 -3.78 -4.14
N CYS A 100 8.87 -3.53 -3.31
CA CYS A 100 8.31 -4.55 -2.41
C CYS A 100 7.91 -5.85 -3.12
N SER A 101 7.30 -5.77 -4.31
CA SER A 101 6.86 -6.95 -5.06
C SER A 101 8.02 -7.81 -5.54
N ARG A 102 9.07 -7.18 -6.11
CA ARG A 102 10.28 -7.89 -6.54
C ARG A 102 11.00 -8.54 -5.37
N ILE A 103 11.11 -7.82 -4.25
CA ILE A 103 11.75 -8.34 -3.03
C ILE A 103 10.93 -9.48 -2.41
N CYS A 104 9.59 -9.40 -2.45
CA CYS A 104 8.73 -10.51 -2.03
C CYS A 104 8.96 -11.78 -2.88
N ASP A 105 9.11 -11.65 -4.20
CA ASP A 105 9.38 -12.77 -5.09
C ASP A 105 10.76 -13.40 -4.85
N GLN A 106 11.70 -12.64 -4.27
CA GLN A 106 13.06 -13.07 -3.90
C GLN A 106 13.18 -13.57 -2.45
N SER A 107 12.12 -13.46 -1.64
CA SER A 107 12.22 -13.70 -0.19
C SER A 107 11.01 -14.47 0.37
N GLY A 108 10.02 -14.79 -0.45
CA GLY A 108 8.84 -15.53 0.00
C GLY A 108 9.15 -17.00 0.24
N VAL A 109 8.54 -17.56 1.27
CA VAL A 109 8.67 -18.99 1.66
C VAL A 109 7.37 -19.78 1.48
N HIS A 110 6.27 -19.09 1.15
CA HIS A 110 4.97 -19.69 0.88
C HIS A 110 4.14 -18.72 0.03
N TYR A 111 3.70 -19.14 -1.15
CA TYR A 111 2.88 -18.34 -2.04
C TYR A 111 1.50 -18.95 -2.22
N LYS A 112 0.46 -18.11 -2.08
CA LYS A 112 -0.94 -18.54 -2.16
C LYS A 112 -1.82 -17.45 -2.77
N VAL A 113 -2.72 -17.83 -3.65
CA VAL A 113 -3.80 -16.95 -4.12
C VAL A 113 -5.05 -17.20 -3.28
N LEU A 114 -5.43 -16.21 -2.49
CA LEU A 114 -6.66 -16.25 -1.71
C LEU A 114 -7.86 -15.91 -2.60
N ASN A 115 -9.05 -16.39 -2.20
CA ASN A 115 -10.30 -16.18 -2.93
C ASN A 115 -10.31 -16.72 -4.38
N ARG A 116 -9.46 -17.70 -4.72
CA ARG A 116 -9.36 -18.23 -6.10
C ARG A 116 -10.74 -18.63 -6.67
N ARG A 117 -11.62 -19.23 -5.86
CA ARG A 117 -12.98 -19.65 -6.25
C ARG A 117 -13.97 -18.48 -6.46
N LYS A 118 -13.64 -17.27 -6.02
CA LYS A 118 -14.53 -16.10 -6.14
C LYS A 118 -14.28 -15.26 -7.40
N GLY A 119 -13.30 -15.64 -8.20
CA GLY A 119 -12.96 -14.99 -9.46
C GLY A 119 -11.81 -13.98 -9.37
N PRO A 120 -11.19 -13.69 -10.52
CA PRO A 120 -9.97 -12.87 -10.66
C PRO A 120 -10.05 -11.47 -10.05
N ALA A 121 -11.21 -10.82 -10.12
CA ALA A 121 -11.40 -9.47 -9.57
C ALA A 121 -11.14 -9.34 -8.06
N VAL A 122 -11.20 -10.47 -7.33
CA VAL A 122 -10.98 -10.51 -5.88
C VAL A 122 -9.88 -11.48 -5.48
N TRP A 123 -9.05 -11.92 -6.41
CA TRP A 123 -7.87 -12.72 -6.10
C TRP A 123 -6.92 -11.92 -5.23
N GLY A 124 -6.55 -12.49 -4.11
CA GLY A 124 -5.59 -11.90 -3.19
C GLY A 124 -4.28 -12.66 -3.24
N LEU A 125 -3.29 -12.18 -4.01
CA LEU A 125 -1.94 -12.73 -3.94
C LEU A 125 -1.41 -12.52 -2.54
N ARG A 126 -0.86 -13.58 -1.93
CA ARG A 126 -0.25 -13.56 -0.60
C ARG A 126 1.02 -14.38 -0.60
N ALA A 127 2.05 -13.87 0.06
CA ALA A 127 3.27 -14.60 0.38
C ALA A 127 3.61 -14.49 1.86
N GLN A 128 4.02 -15.61 2.47
CA GLN A 128 4.78 -15.59 3.72
C GLN A 128 6.24 -15.34 3.37
N ILE A 129 6.89 -14.53 4.16
CA ILE A 129 8.19 -13.93 3.84
C ILE A 129 9.24 -14.38 4.87
N ASP A 130 10.40 -14.78 4.39
CA ASP A 130 11.60 -14.83 5.21
C ASP A 130 12.03 -13.41 5.56
N ARG A 131 11.84 -13.02 6.82
CA ARG A 131 12.10 -11.64 7.30
C ARG A 131 13.56 -11.25 7.15
N LYS A 132 14.49 -12.20 7.37
CA LYS A 132 15.93 -11.96 7.28
C LYS A 132 16.31 -11.72 5.81
N LEU A 133 15.86 -12.61 4.94
CA LEU A 133 16.16 -12.54 3.52
C LEU A 133 15.52 -11.29 2.87
N TYR A 134 14.28 -10.97 3.21
CA TYR A 134 13.61 -9.75 2.74
C TYR A 134 14.37 -8.48 3.12
N LYS A 135 14.77 -8.39 4.39
CA LYS A 135 15.55 -7.27 4.90
C LYS A 135 16.89 -7.12 4.16
N GLN A 136 17.61 -8.22 3.99
CA GLN A 136 18.88 -8.24 3.25
C GLN A 136 18.71 -7.81 1.79
N ASN A 137 17.71 -8.33 1.10
CA ASN A 137 17.44 -7.99 -0.29
C ASN A 137 17.00 -6.52 -0.44
N MET A 138 16.15 -6.02 0.48
CA MET A 138 15.73 -4.62 0.47
C MET A 138 16.90 -3.68 0.72
N GLN A 139 17.77 -3.97 1.69
CA GLN A 139 18.98 -3.19 1.96
C GLN A 139 19.91 -3.19 0.76
N LYS A 140 20.14 -4.35 0.15
CA LYS A 140 20.95 -4.46 -1.07
C LYS A 140 20.41 -3.58 -2.19
N GLU A 141 19.10 -3.60 -2.43
CA GLU A 141 18.47 -2.80 -3.48
C GLU A 141 18.59 -1.30 -3.20
N ILE A 142 18.25 -0.87 -1.98
CA ILE A 142 18.29 0.55 -1.57
C ILE A 142 19.71 1.12 -1.62
N LEU A 143 20.69 0.38 -1.11
CA LEU A 143 22.09 0.83 -1.10
C LEU A 143 22.73 0.90 -2.49
N ASN A 144 22.18 0.18 -3.48
CA ASN A 144 22.68 0.21 -4.86
C ASN A 144 21.80 1.04 -5.81
N THR A 145 20.74 1.70 -5.30
CA THR A 145 19.88 2.54 -6.14
C THR A 145 20.63 3.80 -6.57
N PRO A 146 20.75 4.08 -7.89
CA PRO A 146 21.38 5.30 -8.37
C PRO A 146 20.69 6.56 -7.84
N LEU A 147 21.44 7.63 -7.59
CA LEU A 147 20.97 8.91 -7.04
C LEU A 147 20.38 8.85 -5.62
N LEU A 148 20.43 7.69 -4.96
CA LEU A 148 19.98 7.50 -3.59
C LEU A 148 21.18 7.40 -2.64
N THR A 149 21.22 8.30 -1.67
CA THR A 149 22.15 8.26 -0.54
C THR A 149 21.41 7.77 0.70
N VAL A 150 22.03 6.98 1.53
CA VAL A 150 21.46 6.50 2.80
C VAL A 150 22.34 7.00 3.95
N GLN A 151 21.71 7.55 4.99
CA GLN A 151 22.39 8.06 6.18
C GLN A 151 21.64 7.67 7.45
N GLU A 152 22.38 7.31 8.50
CA GLU A 152 21.84 7.17 9.85
C GLU A 152 21.64 8.54 10.48
N GLY A 153 20.51 8.72 11.15
CA GLY A 153 20.18 9.93 11.87
C GLY A 153 18.73 9.94 12.34
N ALA A 154 18.50 10.45 13.54
CA ALA A 154 17.17 10.71 14.06
C ALA A 154 16.79 12.16 13.72
N VAL A 155 15.66 12.35 13.04
CA VAL A 155 15.13 13.68 12.72
C VAL A 155 14.28 14.17 13.88
N GLU A 156 14.65 15.34 14.43
CA GLU A 156 13.96 15.95 15.57
C GLU A 156 13.17 17.18 15.20
N ASP A 157 13.52 17.87 14.10
CA ASP A 157 12.82 19.11 13.69
C ASP A 157 12.86 19.31 12.18
N LEU A 158 12.07 20.27 11.68
CA LEU A 158 11.99 20.72 10.29
C LEU A 158 12.58 22.11 10.14
N ILE A 159 13.31 22.35 9.07
CA ILE A 159 13.74 23.68 8.66
C ILE A 159 12.63 24.27 7.80
N LEU A 160 12.09 25.43 8.23
CA LEU A 160 10.96 26.07 7.60
C LEU A 160 11.36 27.45 7.06
N THR A 161 10.79 27.83 5.94
CA THR A 161 10.97 29.12 5.28
C THR A 161 9.60 29.70 4.90
N GLU A 162 9.60 30.96 4.47
CA GLU A 162 8.40 31.63 3.95
C GLU A 162 7.77 30.82 2.81
N PRO A 163 6.42 30.86 2.70
CA PRO A 163 5.71 30.16 1.64
C PRO A 163 6.05 30.74 0.26
N GLU A 164 5.92 29.89 -0.77
CA GLU A 164 6.00 30.35 -2.16
C GLU A 164 4.81 31.29 -2.46
N PRO A 165 5.00 32.30 -3.34
CA PRO A 165 3.88 33.15 -3.80
C PRO A 165 2.72 32.28 -4.34
N GLU A 166 1.49 32.75 -4.14
CA GLU A 166 0.26 32.08 -4.64
C GLU A 166 -0.13 30.76 -3.94
N HIS A 167 0.51 30.41 -2.83
CA HIS A 167 0.15 29.21 -2.09
C HIS A 167 -0.57 29.53 -0.78
N THR A 168 -1.58 28.73 -0.44
CA THR A 168 -2.41 28.89 0.76
C THR A 168 -1.80 28.31 2.05
N GLY A 169 -0.64 27.64 1.98
CA GLY A 169 0.07 27.09 3.13
C GLY A 169 0.73 28.14 4.00
N LYS A 170 0.99 27.78 5.27
CA LYS A 170 1.59 28.70 6.25
C LYS A 170 3.09 28.93 6.02
N CYS A 171 3.80 27.92 5.53
CA CYS A 171 5.24 27.92 5.33
C CYS A 171 5.66 26.85 4.33
N ARG A 172 6.95 26.81 4.01
CA ARG A 172 7.59 25.82 3.15
C ARG A 172 8.67 25.08 3.94
N VAL A 173 8.78 23.75 3.77
CA VAL A 173 9.93 23.01 4.28
C VAL A 173 11.13 23.21 3.36
N SER A 174 12.31 23.39 3.96
CA SER A 174 13.59 23.55 3.25
C SER A 174 14.68 22.61 3.78
N GLY A 175 14.33 21.70 4.68
CA GLY A 175 15.26 20.72 5.23
C GLY A 175 14.82 20.16 6.57
N VAL A 176 15.72 19.48 7.24
CA VAL A 176 15.51 18.82 8.54
C VAL A 176 16.67 19.08 9.50
N VAL A 177 16.39 18.98 10.79
CA VAL A 177 17.38 19.04 11.88
C VAL A 177 17.48 17.66 12.52
N LEU A 178 18.69 17.15 12.67
CA LEU A 178 18.96 15.87 13.30
C LEU A 178 19.13 16.02 14.82
N ALA A 179 19.07 14.92 15.55
CA ALA A 179 19.21 14.89 17.01
C ALA A 179 20.57 15.37 17.52
N ASP A 180 21.61 15.29 16.70
CA ASP A 180 22.95 15.82 16.99
C ASP A 180 23.08 17.34 16.72
N GLY A 181 22.00 17.99 16.27
CA GLY A 181 21.95 19.39 15.91
C GLY A 181 22.42 19.69 14.47
N SER A 182 22.89 18.72 13.73
CA SER A 182 23.25 18.90 12.33
C SER A 182 22.01 19.13 11.46
N THR A 183 22.20 19.83 10.34
CA THR A 183 21.12 20.18 9.42
C THR A 183 21.33 19.58 8.04
N VAL A 184 20.24 19.17 7.40
CA VAL A 184 20.20 18.69 6.01
C VAL A 184 19.21 19.52 5.24
N HIS A 185 19.68 20.20 4.20
CA HIS A 185 18.82 21.00 3.32
C HIS A 185 18.23 20.17 2.20
N ALA A 186 16.96 20.42 1.87
CA ALA A 186 16.23 19.71 0.82
C ALA A 186 15.15 20.61 0.20
N GLU A 187 14.86 20.39 -1.07
CA GLU A 187 13.77 21.06 -1.76
C GLU A 187 12.40 20.47 -1.40
N SER A 188 12.33 19.17 -1.08
CA SER A 188 11.12 18.48 -0.61
C SER A 188 11.47 17.44 0.46
N VAL A 189 10.53 17.23 1.39
CA VAL A 189 10.69 16.27 2.50
C VAL A 189 9.50 15.32 2.52
N VAL A 190 9.77 14.01 2.69
CA VAL A 190 8.74 12.97 2.83
C VAL A 190 8.85 12.33 4.20
N LEU A 191 7.81 12.45 5.02
CA LEU A 191 7.73 11.81 6.35
C LEU A 191 7.06 10.44 6.24
N THR A 192 7.79 9.41 6.69
CA THR A 192 7.31 8.02 6.72
C THR A 192 7.56 7.38 8.09
N THR A 193 7.16 8.06 9.14
CA THR A 193 7.54 7.81 10.53
C THR A 193 6.94 6.54 11.15
N GLY A 194 6.02 5.86 10.48
CA GLY A 194 5.42 4.62 10.96
C GLY A 194 4.76 4.78 12.33
N THR A 195 5.19 3.97 13.30
CA THR A 195 4.71 3.99 14.69
C THR A 195 5.60 4.82 15.63
N PHE A 196 6.55 5.61 15.09
CA PHE A 196 7.57 6.26 15.91
C PHE A 196 7.15 7.59 16.52
N LEU A 197 6.19 8.33 15.90
CA LEU A 197 5.70 9.59 16.46
C LEU A 197 5.04 9.36 17.84
N ARG A 198 5.68 9.83 18.91
CA ARG A 198 5.32 9.60 20.32
C ARG A 198 4.91 8.13 20.57
N GLY A 199 5.67 7.21 19.98
CA GLY A 199 5.41 5.78 20.08
C GLY A 199 5.52 5.27 21.50
N VAL A 200 4.57 4.39 21.92
CA VAL A 200 4.54 3.75 23.23
C VAL A 200 4.17 2.28 23.06
N ILE A 201 5.02 1.40 23.60
CA ILE A 201 4.73 -0.04 23.69
C ILE A 201 3.96 -0.31 24.96
N VAL A 202 2.97 -1.22 24.87
CA VAL A 202 2.07 -1.60 25.96
C VAL A 202 2.04 -3.12 26.12
N ILE A 203 2.34 -3.61 27.32
CA ILE A 203 2.20 -5.01 27.75
C ILE A 203 1.49 -5.01 29.12
N GLY A 204 0.26 -5.49 29.18
CA GLY A 204 -0.55 -5.39 30.39
C GLY A 204 -0.78 -3.94 30.78
N LEU A 205 -0.32 -3.58 31.97
CA LEU A 205 -0.37 -2.23 32.51
C LEU A 205 0.95 -1.45 32.29
N GLU A 206 2.01 -2.14 31.87
CA GLU A 206 3.32 -1.54 31.63
C GLU A 206 3.35 -0.81 30.28
N THR A 207 3.99 0.36 30.29
CA THR A 207 4.18 1.19 29.10
C THR A 207 5.61 1.65 28.99
N HIS A 208 6.17 1.55 27.77
CA HIS A 208 7.53 1.94 27.48
C HIS A 208 7.56 2.86 26.24
N PRO A 209 8.17 4.06 26.32
CA PRO A 209 8.37 4.90 25.15
C PRO A 209 9.24 4.16 24.11
N ALA A 210 8.65 3.86 22.94
CA ALA A 210 9.35 3.20 21.85
C ALA A 210 8.51 3.27 20.56
N GLY A 211 9.15 3.46 19.42
CA GLY A 211 8.49 3.36 18.12
C GLY A 211 8.26 1.91 17.69
N ARG A 212 9.17 1.04 18.10
CA ARG A 212 9.20 -0.42 17.93
C ARG A 212 10.03 -1.01 19.08
N LEU A 213 9.84 -2.28 19.38
CA LEU A 213 10.61 -2.93 20.45
C LEU A 213 12.12 -2.79 20.19
N GLY A 214 12.82 -2.13 21.13
CA GLY A 214 14.25 -1.84 21.06
C GLY A 214 14.65 -0.54 20.34
N ASP A 215 13.68 0.24 19.82
CA ASP A 215 13.96 1.50 19.11
C ASP A 215 13.29 2.70 19.79
N GLN A 216 14.00 3.81 19.86
CA GLN A 216 13.52 5.06 20.47
C GLN A 216 12.38 5.69 19.67
N PRO A 217 11.41 6.38 20.31
CA PRO A 217 10.37 7.13 19.65
C PRO A 217 10.88 8.47 19.13
N SER A 218 10.19 9.06 18.16
CA SER A 218 10.42 10.43 17.68
C SER A 218 9.49 11.39 18.42
N ILE A 219 10.04 12.24 19.29
CA ILE A 219 9.25 13.15 20.15
C ILE A 219 9.33 14.58 19.64
N GLY A 220 10.52 15.08 19.30
CA GLY A 220 10.73 16.45 18.82
C GLY A 220 9.93 16.72 17.55
N LEU A 221 10.08 15.87 16.54
CA LEU A 221 9.32 15.97 15.29
C LEU A 221 7.79 15.97 15.51
N ALA A 222 7.29 15.13 16.44
CA ALA A 222 5.86 15.13 16.76
C ALA A 222 5.39 16.46 17.37
N GLN A 223 6.21 17.07 18.24
CA GLN A 223 5.92 18.39 18.81
C GLN A 223 5.93 19.49 17.75
N THR A 224 6.86 19.44 16.81
CA THR A 224 6.93 20.40 15.69
C THR A 224 5.68 20.33 14.83
N LEU A 225 5.22 19.12 14.45
CA LEU A 225 4.00 18.95 13.66
C LEU A 225 2.76 19.50 14.40
N GLU A 226 2.67 19.27 15.69
CA GLU A 226 1.58 19.80 16.52
C GLU A 226 1.62 21.34 16.62
N LYS A 227 2.79 21.93 16.84
CA LYS A 227 3.00 23.40 16.87
C LYS A 227 2.65 24.06 15.53
N LEU A 228 2.90 23.40 14.40
CA LEU A 228 2.52 23.87 13.07
C LEU A 228 1.00 23.91 12.88
N GLY A 229 0.25 23.23 13.74
CA GLY A 229 -1.21 23.22 13.73
C GLY A 229 -1.82 22.03 12.97
N PHE A 230 -1.05 20.97 12.74
CA PHE A 230 -1.63 19.73 12.24
C PHE A 230 -2.58 19.13 13.28
N VAL A 231 -3.72 18.63 12.82
CA VAL A 231 -4.65 17.85 13.65
C VAL A 231 -4.05 16.48 13.89
N VAL A 232 -3.63 16.24 15.12
CA VAL A 232 -3.01 15.00 15.56
C VAL A 232 -4.05 14.13 16.24
N GLY A 233 -4.06 12.85 15.91
CA GLY A 233 -4.85 11.85 16.59
C GLY A 233 -3.96 10.71 17.07
N ARG A 234 -4.56 9.77 17.83
CA ARG A 234 -3.83 8.63 18.36
C ARG A 234 -4.46 7.32 17.92
N LEU A 235 -3.64 6.44 17.37
CA LEU A 235 -4.04 5.10 16.94
C LEU A 235 -3.24 4.04 17.68
N LYS A 236 -3.74 2.82 17.64
CA LYS A 236 -3.08 1.65 18.23
C LYS A 236 -3.09 0.46 17.29
N THR A 237 -2.03 -0.33 17.38
CA THR A 237 -1.90 -1.62 16.72
C THR A 237 -1.29 -2.62 17.69
N GLY A 238 -1.20 -3.89 17.32
CA GLY A 238 -0.61 -4.91 18.17
C GLY A 238 0.00 -6.03 17.37
N THR A 239 0.86 -6.79 18.01
CA THR A 239 1.51 -7.98 17.44
C THR A 239 1.28 -9.18 18.37
N PRO A 240 1.16 -10.41 17.84
CA PRO A 240 1.09 -11.62 18.65
C PRO A 240 2.45 -11.98 19.24
N PRO A 241 2.48 -12.90 20.23
CA PRO A 241 3.71 -13.48 20.73
C PRO A 241 4.47 -14.25 19.63
N ARG A 242 5.73 -14.56 19.88
CA ARG A 242 6.55 -15.48 19.07
C ARG A 242 6.73 -16.78 19.81
N ILE A 243 6.50 -17.88 19.11
CA ILE A 243 6.49 -19.24 19.67
C ILE A 243 7.65 -20.02 19.06
N ALA A 244 8.35 -20.82 19.87
CA ALA A 244 9.39 -21.71 19.38
C ALA A 244 8.78 -22.79 18.48
N ARG A 245 9.29 -22.94 17.26
CA ARG A 245 8.77 -23.88 16.24
C ARG A 245 8.76 -25.34 16.73
N GLU A 246 9.83 -25.74 17.43
CA GLU A 246 10.00 -27.09 17.98
C GLU A 246 8.95 -27.48 19.03
N SER A 247 8.33 -26.48 19.68
CA SER A 247 7.34 -26.67 20.74
C SER A 247 5.90 -26.83 20.22
N VAL A 248 5.70 -26.75 18.89
CA VAL A 248 4.38 -26.83 18.25
C VAL A 248 4.12 -28.24 17.73
N ASN A 249 2.97 -28.80 18.04
CA ASN A 249 2.53 -30.09 17.49
C ASN A 249 1.76 -29.89 16.17
N PHE A 250 2.48 -29.80 15.06
CA PHE A 250 1.90 -29.60 13.74
C PHE A 250 1.10 -30.82 13.21
N SER A 251 1.34 -32.01 13.73
CA SER A 251 0.75 -33.26 13.20
C SER A 251 -0.77 -33.33 13.31
N ILE A 252 -1.35 -32.60 14.28
CA ILE A 252 -2.79 -32.59 14.56
C ILE A 252 -3.51 -31.35 13.97
N LEU A 253 -2.79 -30.49 13.23
CA LEU A 253 -3.28 -29.24 12.70
C LEU A 253 -3.59 -29.31 11.20
N ASN A 254 -4.50 -28.46 10.74
CA ASN A 254 -4.84 -28.36 9.33
C ASN A 254 -3.71 -27.68 8.56
N LYS A 255 -3.04 -28.43 7.70
CA LYS A 255 -1.94 -27.95 6.85
C LYS A 255 -2.47 -27.20 5.63
N GLN A 256 -1.99 -25.99 5.39
CA GLN A 256 -2.15 -25.28 4.14
C GLN A 256 -0.87 -25.37 3.30
N THR A 257 -0.99 -25.93 2.10
CA THR A 257 0.11 -26.03 1.13
C THR A 257 0.15 -24.78 0.23
N PRO A 258 1.35 -24.42 -0.28
CA PRO A 258 1.49 -23.37 -1.29
C PRO A 258 0.76 -23.72 -2.60
N ASP A 259 0.63 -22.75 -3.49
CA ASP A 259 0.15 -23.00 -4.85
C ASP A 259 1.27 -23.58 -5.73
N ASN A 260 0.91 -24.51 -6.61
CA ASN A 260 1.81 -25.08 -7.61
C ASN A 260 1.16 -24.95 -9.01
N PRO A 261 1.78 -24.17 -9.90
CA PRO A 261 2.90 -23.27 -9.68
C PRO A 261 2.51 -21.99 -8.94
N SER A 262 3.46 -21.42 -8.22
CA SER A 262 3.30 -20.14 -7.53
C SER A 262 3.20 -18.98 -8.53
N ILE A 263 2.40 -17.95 -8.18
CA ILE A 263 2.26 -16.72 -8.99
C ILE A 263 3.12 -15.63 -8.35
N PRO A 264 4.10 -15.05 -9.07
CA PRO A 264 4.89 -13.92 -8.59
C PRO A 264 4.04 -12.67 -8.35
N PHE A 265 4.48 -11.78 -7.46
CA PHE A 265 3.90 -10.46 -7.32
C PHE A 265 4.31 -9.51 -8.45
N SER A 266 5.55 -9.59 -8.91
CA SER A 266 6.08 -8.71 -9.94
C SER A 266 5.75 -9.21 -11.36
N PHE A 267 5.34 -8.28 -12.24
CA PHE A 267 5.11 -8.53 -13.66
C PHE A 267 6.39 -8.81 -14.45
N ILE A 268 7.57 -8.52 -13.88
CA ILE A 268 8.87 -8.81 -14.51
C ILE A 268 9.27 -10.26 -14.31
N ASN A 269 8.83 -10.89 -13.20
CA ASN A 269 9.24 -12.22 -12.83
C ASN A 269 8.29 -13.27 -13.43
N GLU A 270 8.83 -14.28 -14.08
CA GLU A 270 8.05 -15.43 -14.56
C GLU A 270 7.83 -16.46 -13.44
N THR A 271 8.78 -16.58 -12.52
CA THR A 271 8.76 -17.51 -11.39
C THR A 271 9.25 -16.82 -10.12
N VAL A 272 8.95 -17.42 -8.97
CA VAL A 272 9.53 -17.02 -7.69
C VAL A 272 10.85 -17.77 -7.45
N TRP A 273 11.69 -17.28 -6.53
CA TRP A 273 13.03 -17.81 -6.26
C TRP A 273 13.06 -19.25 -5.73
N ILE A 274 11.98 -19.72 -5.10
CA ILE A 274 11.87 -21.01 -4.43
C ILE A 274 10.88 -21.92 -5.15
N LYS A 275 11.20 -23.21 -5.30
CA LYS A 275 10.32 -24.19 -5.91
C LYS A 275 9.13 -24.52 -4.99
N PRO A 276 7.96 -24.90 -5.55
CA PRO A 276 6.77 -25.22 -4.76
C PRO A 276 6.99 -26.31 -3.70
N GLU A 277 7.80 -27.32 -4.01
CA GLU A 277 8.14 -28.45 -3.12
C GLU A 277 9.00 -28.04 -1.92
N ASP A 278 9.80 -26.97 -2.07
CA ASP A 278 10.71 -26.48 -1.03
C ASP A 278 10.05 -25.41 -0.13
N GLN A 279 8.81 -24.99 -0.47
CA GLN A 279 8.08 -23.98 0.29
C GLN A 279 7.55 -24.51 1.62
N LEU A 280 7.56 -23.67 2.63
CA LEU A 280 7.07 -23.97 3.96
C LEU A 280 5.53 -23.96 4.02
N PRO A 281 4.87 -24.93 4.67
CA PRO A 281 3.43 -24.87 4.89
C PRO A 281 3.06 -23.90 6.04
N CYS A 282 1.82 -23.39 5.98
CA CYS A 282 1.17 -22.75 7.13
C CYS A 282 0.18 -23.73 7.77
N TYR A 283 -0.16 -23.50 9.03
CA TYR A 283 -1.09 -24.37 9.75
C TYR A 283 -2.21 -23.56 10.39
N LEU A 284 -3.40 -24.11 10.43
CA LEU A 284 -4.58 -23.50 11.02
C LEU A 284 -4.98 -24.21 12.32
N THR A 285 -5.15 -23.43 13.37
CA THR A 285 -5.81 -23.82 14.61
C THR A 285 -6.87 -22.76 15.00
N HIS A 286 -7.50 -22.92 16.16
CA HIS A 286 -8.56 -22.03 16.64
C HIS A 286 -8.41 -21.81 18.13
N THR A 287 -8.88 -20.64 18.61
CA THR A 287 -9.11 -20.41 20.03
C THR A 287 -10.23 -21.33 20.55
N ASN A 288 -10.40 -21.39 21.86
CA ASN A 288 -11.43 -22.18 22.52
C ASN A 288 -12.00 -21.39 23.72
N PRO A 289 -13.07 -21.88 24.39
CA PRO A 289 -13.70 -21.16 25.50
C PRO A 289 -12.74 -20.84 26.66
N ARG A 290 -11.71 -21.67 26.90
CA ARG A 290 -10.74 -21.40 27.95
C ARG A 290 -9.89 -20.16 27.67
N VAL A 291 -9.60 -19.89 26.38
CA VAL A 291 -8.94 -18.63 25.96
C VAL A 291 -9.83 -17.45 26.27
N ASP A 292 -11.14 -17.56 25.99
CA ASP A 292 -12.11 -16.49 26.26
C ASP A 292 -12.23 -16.21 27.77
N GLU A 293 -12.26 -17.25 28.62
CA GLU A 293 -12.27 -17.13 30.08
C GLU A 293 -11.02 -16.36 30.58
N ILE A 294 -9.81 -16.78 30.18
CA ILE A 294 -8.55 -16.12 30.58
C ILE A 294 -8.57 -14.64 30.19
N VAL A 295 -9.06 -14.32 28.99
CA VAL A 295 -9.13 -12.95 28.51
C VAL A 295 -10.12 -12.14 29.33
N LEU A 296 -11.36 -12.64 29.54
CA LEU A 296 -12.44 -11.92 30.23
C LEU A 296 -12.13 -11.66 31.70
N GLU A 297 -11.60 -12.65 32.42
CA GLU A 297 -11.20 -12.54 33.82
C GLU A 297 -10.10 -11.49 34.05
N ASN A 298 -9.23 -11.26 33.04
CA ASN A 298 -8.04 -10.44 33.17
C ASN A 298 -8.08 -9.13 32.36
N LEU A 299 -9.25 -8.70 31.87
CA LEU A 299 -9.40 -7.41 31.16
C LEU A 299 -8.96 -6.21 31.99
N HIS A 300 -9.07 -6.29 33.32
CA HIS A 300 -8.66 -5.24 34.25
C HIS A 300 -7.12 -5.00 34.25
N LEU A 301 -6.33 -5.98 33.79
CA LEU A 301 -4.88 -5.91 33.66
C LEU A 301 -4.46 -5.40 32.26
N ASN A 302 -5.37 -4.90 31.46
CA ASN A 302 -5.12 -4.44 30.11
C ASN A 302 -5.44 -2.95 29.94
N SER A 303 -4.42 -2.09 29.99
CA SER A 303 -4.57 -0.64 29.77
C SER A 303 -4.99 -0.30 28.35
N HIS A 304 -4.55 -1.12 27.37
CA HIS A 304 -4.79 -0.90 25.96
C HIS A 304 -6.30 -0.97 25.56
N ILE A 305 -7.12 -1.72 26.31
CA ILE A 305 -8.58 -1.81 26.07
C ILE A 305 -9.36 -0.70 26.75
N LYS A 306 -8.90 -0.23 27.90
CA LYS A 306 -9.57 0.80 28.70
C LYS A 306 -9.52 2.19 28.07
N GLU A 307 -8.59 2.42 27.14
CA GLU A 307 -8.41 3.71 26.50
C GLU A 307 -9.42 3.95 25.36
N THR A 308 -9.77 5.23 25.16
CA THR A 308 -10.63 5.70 24.08
C THR A 308 -9.98 5.56 22.69
N THR A 309 -8.68 5.26 22.63
CA THR A 309 -7.91 5.10 21.40
C THR A 309 -8.35 3.88 20.60
N ARG A 310 -8.65 4.08 19.33
CA ARG A 310 -9.18 3.03 18.47
C ARG A 310 -8.08 2.19 17.84
N GLY A 311 -8.26 0.87 17.85
CA GLY A 311 -7.44 -0.09 17.11
C GLY A 311 -8.11 -0.55 15.82
N PRO A 312 -7.38 -1.32 14.98
CA PRO A 312 -7.89 -1.75 13.68
C PRO A 312 -9.09 -2.71 13.82
N ARG A 313 -10.20 -2.42 13.11
CA ARG A 313 -11.41 -3.24 13.12
C ARG A 313 -11.18 -4.67 12.66
N TYR A 314 -10.34 -4.85 11.65
CA TYR A 314 -10.14 -6.13 10.95
C TYR A 314 -8.90 -6.92 11.40
N CYS A 315 -8.11 -6.37 12.31
CA CYS A 315 -7.06 -7.09 13.03
C CYS A 315 -7.10 -6.69 14.51
N PRO A 316 -8.25 -6.88 15.16
CA PRO A 316 -8.36 -6.58 16.57
C PRO A 316 -7.51 -7.56 17.37
N SER A 317 -7.05 -7.11 18.53
CA SER A 317 -6.45 -8.02 19.51
C SER A 317 -7.43 -9.12 19.90
N ILE A 318 -6.93 -10.21 20.46
CA ILE A 318 -7.80 -11.33 20.89
C ILE A 318 -8.83 -10.85 21.92
N GLU A 319 -8.46 -9.92 22.78
CA GLU A 319 -9.36 -9.32 23.76
C GLU A 319 -10.54 -8.59 23.07
N SER A 320 -10.24 -7.82 22.04
CA SER A 320 -11.28 -7.13 21.26
C SER A 320 -12.17 -8.11 20.47
N LYS A 321 -11.63 -9.25 20.03
CA LYS A 321 -12.41 -10.29 19.35
C LYS A 321 -13.36 -10.98 20.32
N VAL A 322 -12.87 -11.39 21.48
CA VAL A 322 -13.67 -12.05 22.52
C VAL A 322 -14.81 -11.14 23.00
N LEU A 323 -14.53 -9.85 23.22
CA LEU A 323 -15.56 -8.88 23.61
C LEU A 323 -16.63 -8.64 22.54
N ARG A 324 -16.24 -8.60 21.27
CA ARG A 324 -17.17 -8.30 20.16
C ARG A 324 -17.94 -9.53 19.67
N PHE A 325 -17.35 -10.70 19.77
CA PHE A 325 -17.88 -11.95 19.23
C PHE A 325 -17.80 -13.06 20.29
N PRO A 326 -18.57 -12.95 21.37
CA PRO A 326 -18.56 -13.94 22.43
C PRO A 326 -18.95 -15.33 21.90
N ASN A 327 -18.39 -16.37 22.47
CA ASN A 327 -18.63 -17.79 22.14
C ASN A 327 -18.24 -18.16 20.70
N ARG A 328 -17.38 -17.39 20.03
CA ARG A 328 -16.90 -17.70 18.69
C ARG A 328 -15.45 -18.19 18.72
N LEU A 329 -15.18 -19.32 18.10
CA LEU A 329 -13.80 -19.79 17.87
C LEU A 329 -13.12 -18.90 16.83
N HIS A 330 -11.98 -18.31 17.19
CA HIS A 330 -11.21 -17.45 16.31
C HIS A 330 -10.07 -18.24 15.64
N GLN A 331 -9.92 -18.03 14.33
CA GLN A 331 -8.83 -18.64 13.57
C GLN A 331 -7.46 -18.10 14.01
N VAL A 332 -6.51 -19.01 14.16
CA VAL A 332 -5.11 -18.72 14.42
C VAL A 332 -4.26 -19.42 13.36
N TRP A 333 -3.59 -18.64 12.53
CA TRP A 333 -2.68 -19.15 11.52
C TRP A 333 -1.25 -19.16 12.06
N LEU A 334 -0.64 -20.35 12.07
CA LEU A 334 0.75 -20.53 12.45
C LEU A 334 1.62 -20.36 11.21
N GLU A 335 2.30 -19.24 11.14
CA GLU A 335 3.07 -18.79 9.98
C GLU A 335 4.57 -18.84 10.30
N PRO A 336 5.42 -19.44 9.43
CA PRO A 336 6.87 -19.41 9.60
C PRO A 336 7.40 -17.98 9.39
N GLU A 337 8.43 -17.59 10.15
CA GLU A 337 9.09 -16.29 10.00
C GLU A 337 10.32 -16.32 9.05
N GLY A 338 10.68 -17.49 8.51
CA GLY A 338 11.78 -17.67 7.56
C GLY A 338 12.14 -19.15 7.39
N MET A 339 13.02 -19.44 6.43
CA MET A 339 13.50 -20.79 6.15
C MET A 339 14.29 -21.37 7.33
N ASP A 340 15.22 -20.58 7.85
CA ASP A 340 16.12 -20.93 8.96
C ASP A 340 15.62 -20.38 10.31
N SER A 341 14.34 -19.96 10.38
CA SER A 341 13.79 -19.39 11.61
C SER A 341 13.17 -20.47 12.49
N ASP A 342 13.55 -20.48 13.76
CA ASP A 342 12.96 -21.32 14.81
C ASP A 342 11.71 -20.68 15.43
N LEU A 343 11.19 -19.60 14.82
CA LEU A 343 10.04 -18.85 15.32
C LEU A 343 8.80 -19.08 14.45
N ILE A 344 7.66 -19.21 15.13
CA ILE A 344 6.32 -19.20 14.53
C ILE A 344 5.58 -17.95 14.97
N TYR A 345 4.93 -17.31 13.99
CA TYR A 345 4.04 -16.18 14.17
C TYR A 345 2.58 -16.66 14.20
N PRO A 346 1.87 -16.64 15.35
CA PRO A 346 0.47 -17.05 15.45
C PRO A 346 -0.45 -15.89 15.02
N GLN A 347 -0.64 -15.75 13.72
CA GLN A 347 -1.47 -14.66 13.17
C GLN A 347 -2.92 -14.80 13.62
N GLY A 348 -3.50 -13.69 14.08
CA GLY A 348 -4.84 -13.65 14.62
C GLY A 348 -4.88 -13.67 16.15
N LEU A 349 -3.73 -13.85 16.81
CA LEU A 349 -3.57 -13.92 18.26
C LEU A 349 -2.83 -12.69 18.81
N SER A 350 -2.99 -11.51 18.18
CA SER A 350 -2.47 -10.25 18.71
C SER A 350 -3.04 -10.02 20.12
N VAL A 351 -2.19 -9.75 21.09
CA VAL A 351 -2.55 -9.71 22.50
C VAL A 351 -1.71 -8.67 23.26
N THR A 352 -2.30 -8.06 24.28
CA THR A 352 -1.64 -7.05 25.12
C THR A 352 -1.75 -7.34 26.62
N LEU A 353 -2.23 -8.51 27.01
CA LEU A 353 -2.19 -9.00 28.39
C LEU A 353 -0.75 -9.16 28.90
N PRO A 354 -0.52 -9.20 30.23
CA PRO A 354 0.78 -9.57 30.80
C PRO A 354 1.32 -10.88 30.23
N ALA A 355 2.65 -11.00 30.11
CA ALA A 355 3.32 -12.13 29.45
C ALA A 355 2.90 -13.50 30.01
N GLU A 356 2.78 -13.64 31.32
CA GLU A 356 2.37 -14.87 32.02
C GLU A 356 0.97 -15.34 31.61
N LEU A 357 0.04 -14.39 31.38
CA LEU A 357 -1.31 -14.72 30.92
C LEU A 357 -1.31 -15.08 29.42
N GLN A 358 -0.42 -14.49 28.64
CA GLN A 358 -0.24 -14.89 27.25
C GLN A 358 0.22 -16.35 27.14
N GLU A 359 1.18 -16.79 27.96
CA GLU A 359 1.64 -18.17 27.99
C GLU A 359 0.50 -19.14 28.38
N LYS A 360 -0.25 -18.82 29.43
CA LYS A 360 -1.43 -19.61 29.83
C LYS A 360 -2.47 -19.70 28.70
N MET A 361 -2.72 -18.60 28.01
CA MET A 361 -3.66 -18.56 26.89
C MET A 361 -3.18 -19.41 25.71
N ILE A 362 -1.91 -19.31 25.33
CA ILE A 362 -1.32 -20.04 24.21
C ILE A 362 -1.41 -21.55 24.45
N THR A 363 -1.03 -22.01 25.64
CA THR A 363 -1.02 -23.43 25.99
C THR A 363 -2.41 -24.07 26.09
N CYS A 364 -3.50 -23.28 26.09
CA CYS A 364 -4.85 -23.80 25.96
C CYS A 364 -5.24 -24.13 24.50
N ILE A 365 -4.49 -23.66 23.50
CA ILE A 365 -4.86 -23.80 22.08
C ILE A 365 -4.39 -25.13 21.55
N LYS A 366 -5.24 -25.82 20.76
CA LYS A 366 -4.93 -27.12 20.13
C LYS A 366 -3.65 -27.04 19.29
N GLY A 367 -2.69 -27.93 19.56
CA GLY A 367 -1.38 -28.01 18.92
C GLY A 367 -0.35 -27.09 19.54
N LEU A 368 -0.72 -26.28 20.54
CA LEU A 368 0.15 -25.36 21.26
C LEU A 368 0.25 -25.72 22.76
N GLU A 369 -0.20 -26.89 23.18
CA GLU A 369 -0.26 -27.31 24.58
C GLU A 369 1.11 -27.32 25.28
N LYS A 370 2.17 -27.48 24.49
CA LYS A 370 3.59 -27.45 24.95
C LYS A 370 4.35 -26.25 24.39
N ALA A 371 3.63 -25.24 23.85
CA ALA A 371 4.26 -24.11 23.20
C ALA A 371 5.11 -23.29 24.17
N LYS A 372 6.34 -22.98 23.74
CA LYS A 372 7.25 -22.12 24.45
C LYS A 372 7.21 -20.74 23.83
N MET A 373 6.79 -19.73 24.60
CA MET A 373 6.80 -18.33 24.16
C MET A 373 8.24 -17.79 24.25
N ILE A 374 8.75 -17.30 23.13
CA ILE A 374 10.10 -16.71 23.03
C ILE A 374 10.05 -15.19 23.24
N GLN A 375 8.97 -14.55 22.76
CA GLN A 375 8.74 -13.13 22.91
C GLN A 375 7.26 -12.90 23.15
N PRO A 376 6.85 -12.07 24.13
CA PRO A 376 5.46 -11.71 24.34
C PRO A 376 4.91 -10.85 23.19
N GLY A 377 3.61 -10.97 22.97
CA GLY A 377 2.86 -10.01 22.18
C GLY A 377 2.78 -8.67 22.88
N TYR A 378 2.63 -7.60 22.11
CA TYR A 378 2.53 -6.25 22.67
C TYR A 378 1.66 -5.34 21.78
N GLY A 379 1.14 -4.29 22.39
CA GLY A 379 0.49 -3.19 21.69
C GLY A 379 1.46 -2.06 21.40
N VAL A 380 1.19 -1.28 20.36
CA VAL A 380 1.88 -0.02 20.09
C VAL A 380 0.83 1.06 19.92
N GLN A 381 0.99 2.16 20.62
CA GLN A 381 0.23 3.39 20.45
C GLN A 381 1.14 4.44 19.83
N TYR A 382 0.63 5.22 18.91
CA TYR A 382 1.40 6.21 18.16
C TYR A 382 0.51 7.35 17.65
N ASP A 383 1.13 8.50 17.39
CA ASP A 383 0.44 9.62 16.77
C ASP A 383 0.30 9.40 15.27
N TYR A 384 -0.86 9.79 14.74
CA TYR A 384 -1.09 9.94 13.30
C TYR A 384 -1.65 11.34 13.03
N LEU A 385 -1.56 11.78 11.81
CA LEU A 385 -2.09 13.06 11.37
C LEU A 385 -3.36 12.81 10.56
N ASP A 386 -4.39 13.66 10.76
CA ASP A 386 -5.64 13.52 10.02
C ASP A 386 -5.34 13.62 8.51
N PRO A 387 -5.59 12.57 7.72
CA PRO A 387 -5.18 12.54 6.32
C PRO A 387 -5.99 13.50 5.41
N ARG A 388 -7.04 14.15 5.91
CA ARG A 388 -7.73 15.21 5.17
C ARG A 388 -6.90 16.49 5.05
N GLN A 389 -5.79 16.58 5.79
CA GLN A 389 -4.82 17.69 5.73
C GLN A 389 -3.78 17.54 4.62
N ILE A 390 -3.83 16.45 3.85
CA ILE A 390 -3.01 16.26 2.66
C ILE A 390 -3.87 16.31 1.40
N THR A 391 -3.20 16.57 0.26
CA THR A 391 -3.81 16.56 -1.07
C THR A 391 -3.77 15.14 -1.67
N PRO A 392 -4.45 14.88 -2.79
CA PRO A 392 -4.31 13.61 -3.51
C PRO A 392 -2.88 13.28 -3.98
N SER A 393 -1.98 14.26 -4.03
CA SER A 393 -0.55 14.06 -4.29
C SER A 393 0.24 13.64 -3.04
N LEU A 394 -0.41 13.58 -1.87
CA LEU A 394 0.16 13.35 -0.53
C LEU A 394 1.01 14.53 0.01
N GLU A 395 1.03 15.67 -0.67
CA GLU A 395 1.59 16.93 -0.16
C GLU A 395 0.68 17.50 0.92
N THR A 396 1.24 18.07 2.01
CA THR A 396 0.45 18.67 3.07
C THR A 396 -0.11 20.02 2.63
N ARG A 397 -1.33 20.36 3.11
CA ARG A 397 -1.97 21.64 2.83
C ARG A 397 -1.37 22.80 3.64
N LEU A 398 -0.82 22.50 4.83
CA LEU A 398 -0.28 23.50 5.76
C LEU A 398 1.15 23.91 5.43
N VAL A 399 1.98 22.95 5.00
CA VAL A 399 3.41 23.15 4.76
C VAL A 399 3.73 22.68 3.35
N GLN A 400 4.19 23.61 2.53
CA GLN A 400 4.59 23.30 1.15
C GLN A 400 5.76 22.34 1.08
N ARG A 401 5.76 21.45 0.07
CA ARG A 401 6.83 20.50 -0.24
C ARG A 401 7.09 19.47 0.87
N LEU A 402 6.17 19.39 1.85
CA LEU A 402 6.14 18.37 2.88
C LEU A 402 5.10 17.31 2.52
N PHE A 403 5.53 16.06 2.43
CA PHE A 403 4.69 14.92 2.05
C PHE A 403 4.59 13.91 3.19
N PHE A 404 3.44 13.26 3.32
CA PHE A 404 3.23 12.20 4.31
C PHE A 404 2.89 10.87 3.62
N ALA A 405 3.48 9.77 4.07
CA ALA A 405 3.18 8.44 3.54
C ALA A 405 3.23 7.35 4.61
N GLY A 406 2.29 6.41 4.53
CA GLY A 406 2.21 5.26 5.42
C GLY A 406 1.37 5.51 6.67
N GLN A 407 1.79 4.96 7.80
CA GLN A 407 1.02 4.97 9.06
C GLN A 407 0.77 6.38 9.62
N ILE A 408 1.60 7.34 9.31
CA ILE A 408 1.40 8.76 9.68
C ILE A 408 0.05 9.29 9.18
N ASN A 409 -0.49 8.75 8.08
CA ASN A 409 -1.80 9.06 7.51
C ASN A 409 -2.93 8.17 8.04
N GLY A 410 -2.70 7.43 9.13
CA GLY A 410 -3.71 6.59 9.77
C GLY A 410 -3.95 5.24 9.09
N THR A 411 -3.08 4.78 8.20
CA THR A 411 -3.18 3.43 7.61
C THR A 411 -2.45 2.38 8.45
N THR A 412 -2.78 1.09 8.25
CA THR A 412 -2.06 -0.03 8.84
C THR A 412 -1.87 -1.15 7.84
N GLY A 413 -0.64 -1.39 7.43
CA GLY A 413 -0.22 -2.45 6.51
C GLY A 413 0.99 -2.05 5.71
N TYR A 414 1.82 -3.02 5.37
CA TYR A 414 3.02 -2.81 4.56
C TYR A 414 2.66 -2.35 3.15
N GLU A 415 1.59 -2.88 2.59
CA GLU A 415 1.11 -2.63 1.24
C GLU A 415 0.54 -1.22 1.10
N GLU A 416 -0.24 -0.77 2.10
CA GLU A 416 -0.74 0.60 2.16
C GLU A 416 0.40 1.61 2.33
N ALA A 417 1.43 1.24 3.10
CA ALA A 417 2.62 2.06 3.28
C ALA A 417 3.44 2.15 1.99
N ALA A 418 3.66 1.03 1.30
CA ALA A 418 4.36 0.97 0.02
C ALA A 418 3.63 1.80 -1.06
N ALA A 419 2.31 1.64 -1.17
CA ALA A 419 1.47 2.38 -2.12
C ALA A 419 1.56 3.90 -1.93
N GLN A 420 1.45 4.38 -0.69
CA GLN A 420 1.62 5.80 -0.40
C GLN A 420 3.06 6.26 -0.61
N GLY A 421 4.04 5.43 -0.25
CA GLY A 421 5.46 5.72 -0.42
C GLY A 421 5.81 6.00 -1.87
N VAL A 422 5.44 5.11 -2.79
CA VAL A 422 5.75 5.30 -4.21
C VAL A 422 5.13 6.59 -4.77
N ILE A 423 3.88 6.91 -4.42
CA ILE A 423 3.19 8.13 -4.86
C ILE A 423 3.82 9.38 -4.24
N ALA A 424 4.14 9.37 -2.95
CA ALA A 424 4.79 10.51 -2.28
C ALA A 424 6.19 10.79 -2.85
N GLY A 425 6.99 9.74 -3.09
CA GLY A 425 8.32 9.88 -3.70
C GLY A 425 8.27 10.44 -5.11
N ILE A 426 7.36 9.94 -5.94
CA ILE A 426 7.09 10.49 -7.28
C ILE A 426 6.76 11.98 -7.18
N ASN A 427 5.76 12.34 -6.36
CA ASN A 427 5.27 13.71 -6.28
C ASN A 427 6.27 14.67 -5.64
N ALA A 428 7.06 14.21 -4.65
CA ALA A 428 8.17 15.01 -4.11
C ALA A 428 9.18 15.38 -5.21
N SER A 429 9.55 14.41 -6.07
CA SER A 429 10.44 14.65 -7.22
C SER A 429 9.81 15.58 -8.26
N LEU A 430 8.53 15.39 -8.60
CA LEU A 430 7.81 16.24 -9.55
C LEU A 430 7.69 17.67 -9.04
N ARG A 431 7.44 17.86 -7.73
CA ARG A 431 7.34 19.17 -7.08
C ARG A 431 8.65 19.95 -7.16
N VAL A 432 9.79 19.27 -6.96
CA VAL A 432 11.13 19.86 -7.16
C VAL A 432 11.31 20.34 -8.61
N LYS A 433 10.87 19.55 -9.57
CA LYS A 433 10.96 19.84 -11.01
C LYS A 433 9.88 20.81 -11.52
N ARG A 434 9.02 21.31 -10.64
CA ARG A 434 7.87 22.18 -10.98
C ARG A 434 6.96 21.56 -12.05
N LYS A 435 6.80 20.24 -12.02
CA LYS A 435 5.89 19.50 -12.89
C LYS A 435 4.53 19.30 -12.21
N PRO A 436 3.45 19.10 -12.97
CA PRO A 436 2.15 18.73 -12.41
C PRO A 436 2.23 17.47 -11.55
N PRO A 437 1.41 17.35 -10.49
CA PRO A 437 1.42 16.17 -9.65
C PRO A 437 0.87 14.94 -10.38
N PHE A 438 1.43 13.78 -10.06
CA PHE A 438 0.94 12.48 -10.50
C PHE A 438 -0.11 11.98 -9.50
N VAL A 439 -1.36 11.96 -9.93
CA VAL A 439 -2.49 11.50 -9.12
C VAL A 439 -3.10 10.29 -9.81
N VAL A 440 -3.32 9.23 -9.05
CA VAL A 440 -4.09 8.05 -9.48
C VAL A 440 -5.51 8.22 -8.97
N SER A 441 -6.50 8.22 -9.88
CA SER A 441 -7.90 8.32 -9.49
C SER A 441 -8.44 6.98 -8.95
N ARG A 442 -9.58 7.03 -8.24
CA ARG A 442 -10.25 5.81 -7.77
C ARG A 442 -10.83 4.96 -8.89
N THR A 443 -10.94 5.48 -10.10
CA THR A 443 -11.32 4.73 -11.31
C THR A 443 -10.14 4.04 -12.00
N GLU A 444 -8.90 4.39 -11.60
CA GLU A 444 -7.67 3.88 -12.21
C GLU A 444 -6.91 2.88 -11.35
N GLY A 445 -7.09 2.91 -10.02
CA GLY A 445 -6.36 2.01 -9.16
C GLY A 445 -6.84 1.96 -7.71
N TYR A 446 -6.48 0.87 -7.02
CA TYR A 446 -6.64 0.74 -5.57
C TYR A 446 -5.80 1.76 -4.80
N ILE A 447 -4.65 2.19 -5.35
CA ILE A 447 -3.87 3.32 -4.85
C ILE A 447 -4.74 4.58 -4.85
N GLY A 448 -5.48 4.82 -5.92
CA GLY A 448 -6.42 5.93 -6.02
C GLY A 448 -7.57 5.83 -5.01
N VAL A 449 -8.17 4.65 -4.87
CA VAL A 449 -9.19 4.41 -3.84
C VAL A 449 -8.65 4.67 -2.44
N LEU A 450 -7.44 4.18 -2.12
CA LEU A 450 -6.77 4.39 -0.84
C LEU A 450 -6.59 5.89 -0.53
N ILE A 451 -6.00 6.63 -1.46
CA ILE A 451 -5.68 8.04 -1.25
C ILE A 451 -6.96 8.89 -1.19
N ASP A 452 -7.92 8.62 -2.06
CA ASP A 452 -9.21 9.34 -2.05
C ASP A 452 -9.99 9.09 -0.75
N ASP A 453 -10.09 7.83 -0.29
CA ASP A 453 -10.73 7.53 1.00
C ASP A 453 -10.05 8.29 2.17
N LEU A 454 -8.71 8.35 2.19
CA LEU A 454 -7.97 9.06 3.22
C LEU A 454 -8.22 10.57 3.17
N THR A 455 -8.11 11.18 2.01
CA THR A 455 -8.14 12.64 1.86
C THR A 455 -9.55 13.23 1.91
N THR A 456 -10.58 12.44 1.60
CA THR A 456 -12.00 12.87 1.62
C THR A 456 -12.74 12.42 2.87
N LEU A 457 -12.68 11.12 3.20
CA LEU A 457 -13.39 10.54 4.34
C LEU A 457 -12.62 10.69 5.65
N GLY A 458 -11.29 10.73 5.57
CA GLY A 458 -10.42 10.61 6.73
C GLY A 458 -10.50 9.22 7.36
N THR A 459 -9.93 9.07 8.53
CA THR A 459 -10.03 7.82 9.27
C THR A 459 -10.08 8.07 10.77
N ASN A 460 -10.91 7.30 11.48
CA ASN A 460 -11.00 7.30 12.93
C ASN A 460 -10.58 5.96 13.56
N GLU A 461 -10.14 5.02 12.70
CA GLU A 461 -9.53 3.74 13.04
C GLU A 461 -8.44 3.42 12.01
N PRO A 462 -7.44 2.58 12.29
CA PRO A 462 -6.42 2.22 11.31
C PRO A 462 -7.01 1.72 9.99
N TYR A 463 -6.82 2.50 8.93
CA TYR A 463 -7.35 2.19 7.60
C TYR A 463 -6.65 0.96 7.00
N ARG A 464 -7.42 0.08 6.38
CA ARG A 464 -6.94 -1.07 5.61
C ARG A 464 -7.68 -1.18 4.29
N MET A 465 -6.95 -1.57 3.24
CA MET A 465 -7.52 -1.84 1.94
C MET A 465 -8.24 -3.19 1.90
N PHE A 466 -9.45 -3.18 1.32
CA PHE A 466 -10.26 -4.35 0.98
C PHE A 466 -10.88 -4.16 -0.39
N THR A 467 -11.19 -5.27 -1.07
CA THR A 467 -11.85 -5.22 -2.38
C THR A 467 -13.24 -4.60 -2.36
N SER A 468 -13.90 -4.58 -1.18
CA SER A 468 -15.19 -3.91 -1.00
C SER A 468 -15.14 -2.38 -1.03
N ARG A 469 -13.95 -1.78 -0.92
CA ARG A 469 -13.78 -0.34 -1.00
C ARG A 469 -13.74 0.19 -2.43
N ALA A 470 -13.44 -0.67 -3.40
CA ALA A 470 -13.37 -0.32 -4.81
C ALA A 470 -14.71 -0.59 -5.50
N GLU A 471 -15.35 0.44 -6.02
CA GLU A 471 -16.60 0.37 -6.79
C GLU A 471 -16.36 -0.35 -8.10
N PHE A 472 -15.24 -0.06 -8.75
CA PHE A 472 -14.87 -0.57 -10.07
C PHE A 472 -13.92 -1.76 -10.02
N ARG A 473 -14.06 -2.63 -8.99
CA ARG A 473 -13.15 -3.77 -8.78
C ARG A 473 -13.05 -4.77 -9.93
N LEU A 474 -14.04 -4.82 -10.82
CA LEU A 474 -13.98 -5.69 -12.01
C LEU A 474 -13.03 -5.13 -13.07
N SER A 475 -12.87 -3.80 -13.14
CA SER A 475 -11.89 -3.12 -13.98
C SER A 475 -10.53 -2.99 -13.31
N LEU A 476 -10.50 -2.91 -11.97
CA LEU A 476 -9.28 -2.71 -11.17
C LEU A 476 -8.74 -4.05 -10.63
N ARG A 477 -8.34 -4.95 -11.54
CA ARG A 477 -7.88 -6.28 -11.16
C ARG A 477 -6.37 -6.32 -10.89
N PRO A 478 -5.88 -7.30 -10.09
CA PRO A 478 -4.44 -7.45 -9.86
C PRO A 478 -3.69 -7.87 -11.14
N ASP A 479 -4.34 -8.56 -12.07
CA ASP A 479 -3.75 -9.03 -13.32
C ASP A 479 -3.49 -7.92 -14.33
N ASN A 480 -4.22 -6.80 -14.29
CA ASN A 480 -4.14 -5.71 -15.26
C ASN A 480 -3.54 -4.40 -14.73
N ALA A 481 -2.89 -4.42 -13.57
CA ALA A 481 -2.32 -3.20 -12.97
C ALA A 481 -1.25 -2.56 -13.86
N ASP A 482 -0.46 -3.37 -14.58
CA ASP A 482 0.55 -2.91 -15.53
C ASP A 482 -0.05 -2.10 -16.68
N SER A 483 -1.16 -2.56 -17.26
CA SER A 483 -1.84 -1.85 -18.34
C SER A 483 -2.46 -0.52 -17.90
N ARG A 484 -2.81 -0.39 -16.61
CA ARG A 484 -3.40 0.83 -16.04
C ARG A 484 -2.36 1.88 -15.64
N LEU A 485 -1.21 1.47 -15.08
CA LEU A 485 -0.28 2.38 -14.41
C LEU A 485 1.11 2.45 -15.03
N THR A 486 1.65 1.36 -15.62
CA THR A 486 3.02 1.32 -16.14
C THR A 486 3.27 2.36 -17.24
N PHE A 487 2.32 2.52 -18.17
CA PHE A 487 2.48 3.48 -19.26
C PHE A 487 2.45 4.93 -18.77
N ARG A 488 1.62 5.23 -17.78
CA ARG A 488 1.58 6.54 -17.13
C ARG A 488 2.88 6.82 -16.38
N GLY A 489 3.32 5.85 -15.55
CA GLY A 489 4.58 5.95 -14.81
C GLY A 489 5.80 6.18 -15.70
N TYR A 490 5.83 5.57 -16.88
CA TYR A 490 6.90 5.75 -17.85
C TYR A 490 6.83 7.11 -18.57
N LYS A 491 5.67 7.45 -19.16
CA LYS A 491 5.52 8.62 -20.05
C LYS A 491 5.38 9.94 -19.31
N GLU A 492 4.57 9.97 -18.25
CA GLU A 492 4.25 11.22 -17.52
C GLU A 492 5.33 11.56 -16.48
N VAL A 493 5.89 10.55 -15.83
CA VAL A 493 6.74 10.68 -14.65
C VAL A 493 8.19 10.32 -14.90
N GLY A 494 8.43 9.24 -15.64
CA GLY A 494 9.76 8.68 -15.85
C GLY A 494 10.28 7.85 -14.67
N CYS A 495 9.39 7.30 -13.82
CA CYS A 495 9.77 6.46 -12.69
C CYS A 495 9.87 4.96 -13.03
N VAL A 496 9.39 4.56 -14.20
CA VAL A 496 9.35 3.18 -14.69
C VAL A 496 10.51 2.90 -15.63
N SER A 497 11.16 1.75 -15.47
CA SER A 497 12.27 1.31 -16.31
C SER A 497 11.83 0.95 -17.74
N GLN A 498 12.77 1.06 -18.69
CA GLN A 498 12.56 0.67 -20.08
C GLN A 498 12.13 -0.80 -20.19
N GLN A 499 12.78 -1.70 -19.46
CA GLN A 499 12.48 -3.13 -19.46
C GLN A 499 11.00 -3.39 -19.06
N ARG A 500 10.51 -2.70 -18.02
CA ARG A 500 9.12 -2.87 -17.56
C ARG A 500 8.13 -2.31 -18.59
N TYR A 501 8.44 -1.17 -19.19
CA TYR A 501 7.64 -0.59 -20.27
C TYR A 501 7.53 -1.53 -21.48
N GLU A 502 8.64 -2.12 -21.91
CA GLU A 502 8.67 -3.06 -23.04
C GLU A 502 7.87 -4.33 -22.72
N ARG A 503 8.02 -4.90 -21.53
CA ARG A 503 7.24 -6.07 -21.08
C ARG A 503 5.74 -5.78 -21.08
N ALA A 504 5.33 -4.63 -20.52
CA ALA A 504 3.93 -4.20 -20.50
C ALA A 504 3.39 -3.94 -21.92
N SER A 505 4.20 -3.35 -22.80
CA SER A 505 3.84 -3.10 -24.22
C SER A 505 3.64 -4.40 -24.98
N TRP A 506 4.54 -5.35 -24.81
CA TRP A 506 4.41 -6.67 -25.41
C TRP A 506 3.14 -7.39 -24.91
N MET A 507 2.91 -7.40 -23.61
CA MET A 507 1.73 -8.04 -23.04
C MET A 507 0.42 -7.41 -23.56
N LYS A 508 0.36 -6.08 -23.62
CA LYS A 508 -0.81 -5.35 -24.14
C LYS A 508 -1.08 -5.72 -25.60
N SER A 509 -0.07 -5.64 -26.47
CA SER A 509 -0.22 -5.98 -27.88
C SER A 509 -0.61 -7.43 -28.10
N SER A 510 -0.03 -8.36 -27.32
CA SER A 510 -0.34 -9.79 -27.39
C SER A 510 -1.77 -10.10 -26.93
N LEU A 511 -2.27 -9.39 -25.92
CA LEU A 511 -3.67 -9.50 -25.46
C LEU A 511 -4.65 -8.98 -26.53
N GLU A 512 -4.39 -7.80 -27.09
CA GLU A 512 -5.22 -7.19 -28.12
C GLU A 512 -5.31 -8.09 -29.36
N GLU A 513 -4.18 -8.63 -29.81
CA GLU A 513 -4.11 -9.60 -30.91
C GLU A 513 -4.86 -10.90 -30.55
N GLY A 514 -4.60 -11.48 -29.38
CA GLY A 514 -5.24 -12.72 -28.94
C GLY A 514 -6.77 -12.60 -28.83
N ILE A 515 -7.26 -11.49 -28.29
CA ILE A 515 -8.71 -11.20 -28.22
C ILE A 515 -9.31 -11.06 -29.63
N SER A 516 -8.62 -10.39 -30.55
CA SER A 516 -9.07 -10.25 -31.93
C SER A 516 -9.16 -11.61 -32.63
N VAL A 517 -8.16 -12.47 -32.47
CA VAL A 517 -8.15 -13.83 -33.00
C VAL A 517 -9.27 -14.67 -32.40
N LEU A 518 -9.46 -14.63 -31.06
CA LEU A 518 -10.54 -15.36 -30.39
C LEU A 518 -11.94 -14.90 -30.84
N LYS A 519 -12.11 -13.63 -31.19
CA LYS A 519 -13.35 -13.09 -31.77
C LYS A 519 -13.58 -13.53 -33.21
N SER A 520 -12.54 -13.76 -33.99
CA SER A 520 -12.64 -14.14 -35.40
C SER A 520 -12.98 -15.61 -35.62
N ILE A 521 -12.74 -16.47 -34.62
CA ILE A 521 -13.06 -17.91 -34.72
C ILE A 521 -14.47 -18.16 -34.26
N GLU A 522 -15.33 -18.48 -35.19
CA GLU A 522 -16.77 -18.74 -34.91
C GLU A 522 -17.20 -20.11 -35.47
N PHE A 523 -17.88 -20.90 -34.61
CA PHE A 523 -18.50 -22.16 -35.00
C PHE A 523 -19.87 -22.32 -34.37
N SER A 524 -20.69 -23.22 -34.96
CA SER A 524 -21.95 -23.62 -34.34
C SER A 524 -21.74 -24.31 -32.98
N SER A 525 -22.73 -24.22 -32.12
CA SER A 525 -22.73 -24.88 -30.80
C SER A 525 -22.45 -26.40 -30.92
N SER A 526 -22.99 -27.05 -31.94
CA SER A 526 -22.81 -28.48 -32.22
C SER A 526 -21.34 -28.79 -32.59
N LYS A 527 -20.67 -27.92 -33.36
CA LYS A 527 -19.24 -28.09 -33.71
C LYS A 527 -18.37 -27.87 -32.48
N TRP A 528 -18.64 -26.85 -31.70
CA TRP A 528 -17.91 -26.59 -30.45
C TRP A 528 -18.01 -27.78 -29.47
N LYS A 529 -19.21 -28.33 -29.29
CA LYS A 529 -19.43 -29.53 -28.44
C LYS A 529 -18.68 -30.76 -28.89
N LYS A 530 -18.44 -30.91 -30.21
CA LYS A 530 -17.57 -31.97 -30.74
C LYS A 530 -16.07 -31.72 -30.50
N LEU A 531 -15.64 -30.44 -30.62
CA LEU A 531 -14.27 -30.05 -30.42
C LEU A 531 -13.85 -30.04 -28.95
N ILE A 532 -14.75 -29.63 -28.06
CA ILE A 532 -14.52 -29.52 -26.61
C ILE A 532 -15.71 -30.20 -25.90
N PRO A 533 -15.73 -31.54 -25.80
CA PRO A 533 -16.82 -32.26 -25.16
C PRO A 533 -16.98 -31.94 -23.67
N GLU A 534 -15.89 -31.50 -23.03
CA GLU A 534 -15.83 -31.15 -21.60
C GLU A 534 -16.65 -29.88 -21.29
N ALA A 535 -16.81 -28.98 -22.27
CA ALA A 535 -17.52 -27.73 -22.05
C ALA A 535 -19.03 -27.93 -21.97
N SER A 536 -19.69 -27.25 -21.02
CA SER A 536 -21.14 -27.28 -20.79
C SER A 536 -21.91 -26.43 -21.82
N ILE A 537 -21.59 -26.61 -23.12
CA ILE A 537 -22.20 -25.84 -24.22
C ILE A 537 -23.60 -26.38 -24.50
N SER A 538 -24.62 -25.52 -24.41
CA SER A 538 -26.01 -25.87 -24.78
C SER A 538 -26.17 -25.93 -26.29
N ILE A 539 -26.66 -27.07 -26.81
CA ILE A 539 -26.98 -27.25 -28.23
C ILE A 539 -28.37 -26.64 -28.50
N GLY A 540 -28.50 -25.92 -29.60
CA GLY A 540 -29.81 -25.36 -30.01
C GLY A 540 -29.89 -23.85 -30.10
N LYS A 541 -28.80 -23.12 -29.80
CA LYS A 541 -28.72 -21.68 -30.12
C LYS A 541 -28.55 -21.50 -31.63
N SER A 542 -29.34 -20.61 -32.22
CA SER A 542 -29.32 -20.32 -33.66
C SER A 542 -28.08 -19.53 -34.13
N LEU A 543 -27.41 -18.86 -33.20
CA LEU A 543 -26.23 -18.05 -33.50
C LEU A 543 -24.92 -18.82 -33.25
N PRO A 544 -23.93 -18.64 -34.12
CA PRO A 544 -22.57 -19.19 -33.88
C PRO A 544 -21.98 -18.58 -32.59
N LEU A 545 -21.09 -19.35 -31.92
CA LEU A 545 -20.35 -18.91 -30.76
C LEU A 545 -18.94 -18.61 -31.18
N ARG A 546 -18.39 -17.48 -30.71
CA ARG A 546 -16.98 -17.14 -30.87
C ARG A 546 -16.12 -17.98 -29.93
N ALA A 547 -14.86 -18.23 -30.29
CA ALA A 547 -13.91 -18.88 -29.38
C ALA A 547 -13.77 -18.10 -28.06
N LEU A 548 -13.89 -16.77 -28.09
CA LEU A 548 -13.93 -15.93 -26.90
C LEU A 548 -15.11 -16.26 -25.98
N ASP A 549 -16.32 -16.56 -26.55
CA ASP A 549 -17.49 -16.94 -25.75
C ASP A 549 -17.36 -18.33 -25.17
N VAL A 550 -16.70 -19.25 -25.89
CA VAL A 550 -16.39 -20.58 -25.40
C VAL A 550 -15.38 -20.55 -24.27
N LEU A 551 -14.41 -19.62 -24.33
CA LEU A 551 -13.41 -19.41 -23.28
C LEU A 551 -14.03 -18.91 -21.95
N LYS A 552 -15.27 -18.39 -21.94
CA LYS A 552 -15.99 -17.96 -20.72
C LYS A 552 -16.44 -19.14 -19.84
N TYR A 553 -16.62 -20.34 -20.41
CA TYR A 553 -17.00 -21.51 -19.63
C TYR A 553 -15.92 -21.89 -18.61
N GLU A 554 -16.32 -22.26 -17.40
CA GLU A 554 -15.38 -22.54 -16.28
C GLU A 554 -14.39 -23.65 -16.63
N GLU A 555 -14.88 -24.68 -17.33
CA GLU A 555 -14.11 -25.88 -17.72
C GLU A 555 -13.11 -25.62 -18.84
N VAL A 556 -13.23 -24.51 -19.57
CA VAL A 556 -12.40 -24.19 -20.74
C VAL A 556 -11.30 -23.20 -20.39
N ASP A 557 -10.07 -23.59 -20.59
CA ASP A 557 -8.90 -22.72 -20.55
C ASP A 557 -8.27 -22.55 -21.95
N MET A 558 -7.26 -21.69 -22.05
CA MET A 558 -6.56 -21.46 -23.32
C MET A 558 -5.83 -22.72 -23.82
N LYS A 559 -5.37 -23.60 -22.92
CA LYS A 559 -4.67 -24.83 -23.30
C LYS A 559 -5.63 -25.82 -23.95
N LEU A 560 -6.83 -26.01 -23.37
CA LEU A 560 -7.88 -26.85 -23.92
C LEU A 560 -8.37 -26.31 -25.27
N LEU A 561 -8.55 -24.99 -25.38
CA LEU A 561 -8.96 -24.33 -26.62
C LEU A 561 -7.90 -24.45 -27.71
N ALA A 562 -6.62 -24.26 -27.39
CA ALA A 562 -5.51 -24.43 -28.33
C ALA A 562 -5.27 -25.90 -28.73
N LYS A 563 -5.59 -26.86 -27.87
CA LYS A 563 -5.60 -28.28 -28.23
C LYS A 563 -6.69 -28.60 -29.26
N ALA A 564 -7.88 -28.01 -29.11
CA ALA A 564 -8.99 -28.18 -30.03
C ALA A 564 -8.78 -27.45 -31.38
N ILE A 565 -8.10 -26.31 -31.37
CA ILE A 565 -7.78 -25.45 -32.54
C ILE A 565 -6.33 -24.98 -32.41
N PRO A 566 -5.35 -25.82 -32.83
CA PRO A 566 -3.93 -25.47 -32.65
C PRO A 566 -3.53 -24.18 -33.38
N GLU A 567 -3.95 -24.04 -34.62
CA GLU A 567 -3.68 -22.82 -35.39
C GLU A 567 -4.94 -21.94 -35.46
N PRO A 568 -4.85 -20.66 -35.06
CA PRO A 568 -3.64 -19.88 -34.67
C PRO A 568 -3.40 -19.79 -33.16
N LEU A 569 -4.00 -20.66 -32.30
CA LEU A 569 -4.03 -20.45 -30.87
C LEU A 569 -2.80 -20.93 -30.10
N LYS A 570 -1.97 -21.79 -30.70
CA LYS A 570 -0.81 -22.41 -30.02
C LYS A 570 0.17 -21.39 -29.43
N LYS A 571 0.46 -20.30 -30.14
CA LYS A 571 1.40 -19.26 -29.68
C LYS A 571 0.98 -18.56 -28.40
N TYR A 572 -0.33 -18.48 -28.09
CA TYR A 572 -0.84 -17.79 -26.91
C TYR A 572 -0.78 -18.64 -25.62
N ILE A 573 -0.39 -19.92 -25.72
CA ILE A 573 -0.19 -20.79 -24.55
C ILE A 573 1.29 -20.95 -24.18
N GLU A 574 2.21 -20.45 -24.97
CA GLU A 574 3.65 -20.47 -24.69
C GLU A 574 3.99 -19.61 -23.46
N CYS A 575 3.33 -18.45 -23.32
CA CYS A 575 3.38 -17.64 -22.11
C CYS A 575 2.16 -17.92 -21.23
N ARG A 576 2.40 -18.53 -20.07
CA ARG A 576 1.34 -18.88 -19.11
C ARG A 576 0.53 -17.67 -18.67
N GLU A 577 1.20 -16.56 -18.36
CA GLU A 577 0.54 -15.33 -17.92
C GLU A 577 -0.40 -14.77 -18.99
N LEU A 578 0.03 -14.77 -20.26
CA LEU A 578 -0.81 -14.34 -21.40
C LEU A 578 -2.06 -15.22 -21.53
N ALA A 579 -1.90 -16.54 -21.44
CA ALA A 579 -3.00 -17.49 -21.52
C ALA A 579 -4.03 -17.27 -20.38
N GLU A 580 -3.57 -17.07 -19.14
CA GLU A 580 -4.43 -16.77 -17.99
C GLU A 580 -5.15 -15.42 -18.17
N ARG A 581 -4.45 -14.38 -18.63
CA ARG A 581 -5.05 -13.04 -18.85
C ARG A 581 -6.09 -13.05 -19.99
N LEU A 582 -5.87 -13.79 -21.07
CA LEU A 582 -6.89 -13.97 -22.13
C LEU A 582 -8.18 -14.62 -21.58
N LYS A 583 -8.06 -15.63 -20.72
CA LYS A 583 -9.21 -16.23 -20.03
C LYS A 583 -9.92 -15.22 -19.14
N ILE A 584 -9.19 -14.41 -18.39
CA ILE A 584 -9.74 -13.38 -17.50
C ILE A 584 -10.49 -12.31 -18.32
N GLU A 585 -9.87 -11.80 -19.39
CA GLU A 585 -10.50 -10.81 -20.28
C GLU A 585 -11.79 -11.35 -20.91
N ALA A 586 -11.78 -12.60 -21.40
CA ALA A 586 -12.98 -13.26 -21.89
C ALA A 586 -14.09 -13.33 -20.85
N THR A 587 -13.72 -13.70 -19.61
CA THR A 587 -14.69 -13.84 -18.50
C THR A 587 -15.41 -12.55 -18.17
N TYR A 588 -14.71 -11.41 -18.23
CA TYR A 588 -15.27 -10.11 -17.85
C TYR A 588 -15.73 -9.24 -19.03
N GLU A 589 -15.56 -9.65 -20.29
CA GLU A 589 -15.84 -8.84 -21.49
C GLU A 589 -17.19 -8.10 -21.44
N SER A 590 -18.27 -8.81 -21.15
CA SER A 590 -19.62 -8.22 -21.16
C SER A 590 -19.86 -7.25 -20.02
N VAL A 591 -19.32 -7.54 -18.85
CA VAL A 591 -19.51 -6.71 -17.66
C VAL A 591 -18.66 -5.44 -17.73
N LEU A 592 -17.43 -5.54 -18.27
CA LEU A 592 -16.53 -4.39 -18.42
C LEU A 592 -17.12 -3.31 -19.34
N PHE A 593 -17.88 -3.69 -20.35
CA PHE A 593 -18.55 -2.71 -21.22
C PHE A 593 -19.48 -1.78 -20.43
N TYR A 594 -20.33 -2.33 -19.56
CA TYR A 594 -21.23 -1.52 -18.72
C TYR A 594 -20.46 -0.74 -17.65
N GLN A 595 -19.45 -1.36 -17.04
CA GLN A 595 -18.66 -0.67 -16.03
C GLN A 595 -17.86 0.51 -16.59
N GLN A 596 -17.42 0.44 -17.87
CA GLN A 596 -16.73 1.55 -18.53
C GLN A 596 -17.63 2.77 -18.70
N GLN A 597 -18.93 2.59 -18.96
CA GLN A 597 -19.88 3.69 -19.01
C GLN A 597 -19.97 4.40 -17.64
N GLN A 598 -20.10 3.62 -16.56
CA GLN A 598 -20.13 4.17 -15.20
C GLN A 598 -18.81 4.90 -14.82
N ILE A 599 -17.67 4.34 -15.23
CA ILE A 599 -16.37 4.99 -15.04
C ILE A 599 -16.32 6.34 -15.75
N ASN A 600 -16.80 6.43 -16.99
CA ASN A 600 -16.80 7.67 -17.75
C ASN A 600 -17.69 8.75 -17.09
N GLU A 601 -18.82 8.38 -16.49
CA GLU A 601 -19.69 9.28 -15.74
C GLU A 601 -18.95 9.84 -14.51
N VAL A 602 -18.32 8.98 -13.72
CA VAL A 602 -17.54 9.42 -12.55
C VAL A 602 -16.36 10.30 -12.95
N GLN A 603 -15.67 9.98 -14.04
CA GLN A 603 -14.57 10.81 -14.55
C GLN A 603 -15.04 12.20 -14.98
N GLN A 604 -16.25 12.36 -15.49
CA GLN A 604 -16.82 13.68 -15.79
C GLN A 604 -17.01 14.50 -14.51
N ASP A 605 -17.52 13.90 -13.43
CA ASP A 605 -17.67 14.60 -12.14
C ASP A 605 -16.31 14.96 -11.52
N GLU A 606 -15.31 14.07 -11.65
CA GLU A 606 -13.93 14.33 -11.20
C GLU A 606 -13.20 15.41 -12.04
N ALA A 607 -13.62 15.63 -13.28
CA ALA A 607 -13.07 16.71 -14.13
C ALA A 607 -13.55 18.09 -13.68
N LEU A 608 -14.63 18.20 -12.90
CA LEU A 608 -15.19 19.46 -12.42
C LEU A 608 -14.44 19.92 -11.17
N GLN A 609 -13.46 20.80 -11.37
CA GLN A 609 -12.61 21.34 -10.31
C GLN A 609 -13.35 22.36 -9.46
N LEU A 610 -13.12 22.33 -8.16
CA LEU A 610 -13.53 23.35 -7.21
C LEU A 610 -12.38 24.37 -7.04
N PRO A 611 -12.68 25.69 -6.93
CA PRO A 611 -11.65 26.68 -6.67
C PRO A 611 -10.88 26.38 -5.38
N LYS A 612 -9.54 26.43 -5.43
CA LYS A 612 -8.66 26.06 -4.30
C LYS A 612 -8.76 27.04 -3.11
N ASP A 613 -9.09 28.27 -3.40
CA ASP A 613 -9.21 29.39 -2.47
C ASP A 613 -10.63 29.58 -1.91
N LEU A 614 -11.57 28.69 -2.26
CA LEU A 614 -12.97 28.80 -1.88
C LEU A 614 -13.13 28.68 -0.36
N ASP A 615 -13.62 29.76 0.27
CA ASP A 615 -14.01 29.76 1.68
C ASP A 615 -15.46 29.31 1.84
N TYR A 616 -15.64 28.04 2.13
CA TYR A 616 -16.97 27.45 2.29
C TYR A 616 -17.78 28.02 3.46
N LEU A 617 -17.14 28.59 4.49
CA LEU A 617 -17.84 29.15 5.66
C LEU A 617 -18.50 30.48 5.33
N THR A 618 -17.86 31.30 4.52
CA THR A 618 -18.34 32.65 4.14
C THR A 618 -19.09 32.68 2.80
N LEU A 619 -19.08 31.57 2.05
CA LEU A 619 -19.72 31.48 0.73
C LEU A 619 -21.24 31.74 0.81
N ARG A 620 -21.70 32.94 0.41
CA ARG A 620 -23.10 33.37 0.49
C ARG A 620 -23.94 32.97 -0.73
N ASP A 621 -23.34 32.87 -1.90
CA ASP A 621 -24.02 32.66 -3.18
C ASP A 621 -24.44 31.20 -3.42
N VAL A 622 -24.14 30.31 -2.50
CA VAL A 622 -24.49 28.87 -2.57
C VAL A 622 -25.30 28.47 -1.35
N SER A 623 -26.51 27.94 -1.59
CA SER A 623 -27.38 27.45 -0.51
C SER A 623 -26.80 26.13 0.06
N LEU A 624 -26.06 26.23 1.16
CA LEU A 624 -25.47 25.11 1.90
C LEU A 624 -25.84 25.23 3.38
N SER A 625 -26.15 24.09 4.02
CA SER A 625 -26.33 24.07 5.48
C SER A 625 -24.98 24.33 6.19
N TYR A 626 -25.03 24.81 7.43
CA TYR A 626 -23.82 25.07 8.22
C TYR A 626 -22.96 23.79 8.37
N GLU A 627 -23.57 22.66 8.65
CA GLU A 627 -22.90 21.37 8.72
C GLU A 627 -22.15 21.00 7.43
N VAL A 628 -22.77 21.20 6.26
CA VAL A 628 -22.14 20.94 4.97
C VAL A 628 -20.96 21.89 4.75
N ARG A 629 -21.11 23.19 5.12
CA ARG A 629 -20.04 24.18 5.03
C ARG A 629 -18.82 23.78 5.87
N GLU A 630 -19.02 23.38 7.12
CA GLU A 630 -17.93 22.92 7.99
C GLU A 630 -17.22 21.71 7.40
N LYS A 631 -17.97 20.71 6.91
CA LYS A 631 -17.39 19.50 6.29
C LYS A 631 -16.58 19.80 5.06
N LEU A 632 -17.10 20.64 4.17
CA LEU A 632 -16.39 21.08 2.96
C LEU A 632 -15.16 21.93 3.32
N HIS A 633 -15.28 22.86 4.28
CA HIS A 633 -14.17 23.67 4.75
C HIS A 633 -13.04 22.84 5.34
N PHE A 634 -13.37 21.82 6.13
CA PHE A 634 -12.38 20.94 6.74
C PHE A 634 -11.71 20.02 5.71
N SER A 635 -12.49 19.37 4.83
CA SER A 635 -11.97 18.39 3.86
C SER A 635 -11.36 19.03 2.61
N ARG A 636 -11.79 20.27 2.26
CA ARG A 636 -11.34 21.03 1.07
C ARG A 636 -11.25 20.16 -0.19
N PRO A 637 -12.37 19.58 -0.64
CA PRO A 637 -12.37 18.71 -1.83
C PRO A 637 -11.94 19.51 -3.06
N GLU A 638 -11.16 18.88 -3.94
CA GLU A 638 -10.65 19.53 -5.15
C GLU A 638 -11.61 19.39 -6.33
N THR A 639 -12.57 18.45 -6.25
CA THR A 639 -13.53 18.15 -7.33
C THR A 639 -14.95 18.02 -6.80
N ILE A 640 -15.94 18.15 -7.67
CA ILE A 640 -17.36 17.87 -7.34
C ILE A 640 -17.50 16.39 -6.94
N GLY A 641 -16.83 15.48 -7.65
CA GLY A 641 -16.82 14.06 -7.31
C GLY A 641 -16.29 13.80 -5.91
N ALA A 642 -15.18 14.41 -5.51
CA ALA A 642 -14.64 14.33 -4.15
C ALA A 642 -15.61 14.90 -3.10
N ALA A 643 -16.24 16.05 -3.38
CA ALA A 643 -17.23 16.65 -2.49
C ALA A 643 -18.45 15.72 -2.25
N SER A 644 -18.91 15.00 -3.27
CA SER A 644 -20.06 14.10 -3.19
C SER A 644 -19.82 12.89 -2.27
N ARG A 645 -18.57 12.50 -2.06
CA ARG A 645 -18.18 11.36 -1.21
C ARG A 645 -18.03 11.73 0.26
N ILE A 646 -18.01 13.01 0.61
CA ILE A 646 -17.89 13.45 2.02
C ILE A 646 -19.17 13.10 2.79
N PRO A 647 -19.09 12.33 3.90
CA PRO A 647 -20.26 11.93 4.66
C PRO A 647 -21.04 13.13 5.18
N GLY A 648 -22.35 13.20 4.82
CA GLY A 648 -23.26 14.27 5.22
C GLY A 648 -23.29 15.47 4.25
N VAL A 649 -22.52 15.48 3.17
CA VAL A 649 -22.77 16.36 2.03
C VAL A 649 -23.93 15.77 1.24
N THR A 650 -25.02 16.52 1.13
CA THR A 650 -26.26 16.05 0.53
C THR A 650 -26.25 16.21 -1.01
N PRO A 651 -27.04 15.41 -1.75
CA PRO A 651 -27.17 15.60 -3.21
C PRO A 651 -27.62 17.02 -3.59
N ALA A 652 -28.47 17.67 -2.79
CA ALA A 652 -28.88 19.06 -3.00
C ALA A 652 -27.71 20.03 -2.87
N ALA A 653 -26.82 19.82 -1.92
CA ALA A 653 -25.58 20.61 -1.78
C ALA A 653 -24.66 20.44 -3.00
N ILE A 654 -24.52 19.23 -3.52
CA ILE A 654 -23.73 18.97 -4.73
C ILE A 654 -24.33 19.67 -5.96
N ILE A 655 -25.64 19.65 -6.14
CA ILE A 655 -26.30 20.38 -7.23
C ILE A 655 -26.05 21.90 -7.12
N ASN A 656 -26.08 22.44 -5.90
CA ASN A 656 -25.83 23.86 -5.70
C ASN A 656 -24.37 24.23 -5.97
N LEU A 657 -23.39 23.40 -5.52
CA LEU A 657 -21.99 23.55 -5.85
C LEU A 657 -21.73 23.44 -7.36
N LEU A 658 -22.35 22.47 -8.01
CA LEU A 658 -22.23 22.27 -9.47
C LEU A 658 -22.70 23.51 -10.24
N ARG A 659 -23.85 24.09 -9.86
CA ARG A 659 -24.36 25.34 -10.45
C ARG A 659 -23.36 26.46 -10.26
N PHE A 660 -22.84 26.65 -9.06
CA PHE A 660 -21.84 27.66 -8.74
C PHE A 660 -20.59 27.50 -9.64
N VAL A 661 -20.00 26.31 -9.72
CA VAL A 661 -18.81 26.05 -10.54
C VAL A 661 -19.08 26.36 -12.02
N LYS A 662 -20.20 25.89 -12.58
CA LYS A 662 -20.58 26.15 -13.98
C LYS A 662 -20.78 27.63 -14.26
N THR A 663 -21.45 28.37 -13.36
CA THR A 663 -21.66 29.81 -13.49
C THR A 663 -20.35 30.57 -13.41
N THR A 664 -19.45 30.18 -12.49
CA THR A 664 -18.13 30.81 -12.36
C THR A 664 -17.26 30.56 -13.60
N GLN A 665 -17.26 29.36 -14.13
CA GLN A 665 -16.53 29.03 -15.37
C GLN A 665 -17.08 29.81 -16.58
N GLN A 666 -18.40 29.95 -16.69
CA GLN A 666 -19.02 30.75 -17.77
C GLN A 666 -18.66 32.23 -17.64
N ARG A 667 -18.65 32.80 -16.42
CA ARG A 667 -18.23 34.19 -16.19
C ARG A 667 -16.76 34.39 -16.56
N GLN A 668 -15.86 33.48 -16.16
CA GLN A 668 -14.44 33.52 -16.53
C GLN A 668 -14.21 33.44 -18.05
N MET A 669 -14.94 32.55 -18.73
CA MET A 669 -14.86 32.43 -20.18
C MET A 669 -15.36 33.71 -20.88
N ALA A 670 -16.44 34.32 -20.40
CA ALA A 670 -16.96 35.57 -20.92
C ALA A 670 -15.98 36.72 -20.70
N MET A 671 -15.35 36.82 -19.51
CA MET A 671 -14.32 37.82 -19.22
C MET A 671 -13.08 37.67 -20.10
N ASN A 672 -12.63 36.43 -20.34
CA ASN A 672 -11.47 36.18 -21.20
C ASN A 672 -11.76 36.39 -22.70
N ALA A 673 -13.03 36.41 -23.10
CA ALA A 673 -13.46 36.67 -24.47
C ALA A 673 -13.64 38.17 -24.79
N LEU A 674 -13.64 39.06 -23.77
CA LEU A 674 -13.74 40.48 -23.94
C LEU A 674 -12.39 41.11 -24.37
N PRO A 675 -12.36 42.06 -25.31
CA PRO A 675 -11.15 42.84 -25.63
C PRO A 675 -10.62 43.55 -24.39
N LYS A 676 -9.31 43.60 -24.20
CA LYS A 676 -8.63 44.13 -23.01
C LYS A 676 -9.00 45.59 -22.65
N THR A 677 -9.70 46.34 -23.53
CA THR A 677 -10.19 47.72 -23.33
C THR A 677 -11.45 47.80 -22.47
N ASP A 678 -12.23 46.70 -22.31
CA ASP A 678 -13.50 46.74 -21.54
C ASP A 678 -13.43 46.04 -20.18
N GLN A 679 -12.27 45.50 -19.80
CA GLN A 679 -12.11 44.82 -18.51
C GLN A 679 -12.24 45.76 -17.29
N SER A 680 -11.97 47.07 -17.44
CA SER A 680 -12.07 48.06 -16.35
C SER A 680 -13.52 48.40 -15.93
N LEU A 681 -14.51 48.08 -16.75
CA LEU A 681 -15.93 48.37 -16.45
C LEU A 681 -16.57 47.35 -15.54
N TYR A 682 -16.11 46.09 -15.62
CA TYR A 682 -16.67 45.01 -14.79
C TYR A 682 -16.07 44.95 -13.36
N ASP A 683 -14.86 45.48 -13.16
CA ASP A 683 -14.26 45.57 -11.83
C ASP A 683 -14.95 46.67 -10.96
N THR A 684 -15.60 47.65 -11.57
CA THR A 684 -16.34 48.70 -10.85
C THR A 684 -17.75 48.25 -10.43
N GLU A 685 -18.47 47.47 -11.24
CA GLU A 685 -19.79 46.93 -10.84
C GLU A 685 -19.69 45.91 -9.68
N SER A 686 -18.62 45.12 -9.60
CA SER A 686 -18.40 44.17 -8.49
C SER A 686 -18.07 44.85 -7.16
N LEU A 687 -17.64 46.12 -7.16
CA LEU A 687 -17.37 46.93 -5.97
C LEU A 687 -18.62 47.67 -5.46
N GLU A 688 -19.54 48.04 -6.35
CA GLU A 688 -20.80 48.70 -5.95
C GLU A 688 -21.83 47.71 -5.41
N GLU A 689 -21.90 46.47 -5.91
CA GLU A 689 -22.75 45.39 -5.32
C GLU A 689 -22.27 44.89 -3.95
N ARG A 690 -21.05 45.25 -3.52
CA ARG A 690 -20.54 44.93 -2.18
C ARG A 690 -20.86 45.96 -1.11
N GLN A 691 -21.46 47.10 -1.49
CA GLN A 691 -21.85 48.19 -0.57
C GLN A 691 -23.37 48.32 -0.34
N LEU A 692 -24.19 47.46 -0.96
CA LEU A 692 -25.61 47.28 -0.69
C LEU A 692 -25.86 45.91 -0.03
#